data_406c060d486d4b3ecfd2c794e3d86f8a
#
_entry.id   406c060d486d4b3ecfd2c794e3d86f8a
#
_cell.length_a   1.000
_cell.length_b   1.000
_cell.length_c   1.000
_cell.angle_alpha   90.00
_cell.angle_beta   90.00
_cell.angle_gamma   90.00
#
_symmetry.space_group_name_H-M   'P 1'
#
loop_
_entity.id
_entity.type
_entity.pdbx_description
1 polymer ?
#
loop_
_entity_poly.entity_id
_entity_poly.type
_entity_poly.pdbx_seq_one_letter_code
_entity_poly.pdbx_strand_id
1 'polypeptide(L)'
;MREYDYKEIEKKWQEKWAKDNIFKTENEVAGKENYYVLSMLPYPSGKLHVGHARNYTIGDVISRYKRMKGYNVLQPMGWDSFGLPAENAAIQNGIHPAIWTKSNIENMRRQLKLIGFSYDWEREIASYTPEYYKWNQWLFKRMYEKGLIYKKKSLVNWCPDCQTVLANEQVEDGMCWRHSKTHVIQKELEQWFFKITDYADELLEGHEEIKDGWPEKVLTMQKNWIGKSFGTELKLKVIETGEDLPIFTTRIDTIYGVSYAVVAPEHPIVDKILKANPSIKDKVTEMKNTDMIERGAEGREKNGIDSGWHIENPVSKEIVPLWIADYVLMNYGTGAVMGVPAHDERDFAFAGKYNLPVKQVITSKKADEKVELPFVEEGIMINSGDFNGLSSKDALIKIAEYVEEKNLGQRTYKYRLKDWGISRQRYWGTPIPVLYCEKCGEVLEKDENLPVILPDDIEFSGNGNPLETSNQFKEATCPCCGGKARRDTDTMDTFVDSSWYFLRYCDPKNLNLPFAKEIVDKWTPVDQYIGGVEHAVMHLLYARFFFKVLRDLGLLTANEPFKRLLTQGMVLGPSYYSEKENRYLLPKDVVLKGDKAYSESGEELQVKVEKMSKSKNNGVDPEEMLDKYGADTTRLFIMFAAPPEKELEWNENGLAGAYRFLTRVWRLIFENSELVKNAHDDIDYDKLSKEDKALLIKLNQTIKKVTDAIENNYHFNTAIAANMELINEVQSYVTNSMSSEQAPKILAYTLKKILLMLSPFVPHFCDEIWEELGETGYLFNEKWPEYDEKMLSSDEVTIAVQVNGKIRGSFEIEKDCDKAIVEKTALELPNVTKHLEGMNIVKVIVIPNRIVNIVVKPQ
;
A
#
# COMPACT_ATOMS: atom_id res chain seq x y z
N MET A 1 -27.91 -10.67 36.96
CA MET A 1 -27.43 -9.94 35.75
C MET A 1 -26.59 -10.90 34.95
N ARG A 2 -26.84 -11.02 33.64
CA ARG A 2 -26.02 -11.88 32.73
C ARG A 2 -24.62 -11.25 32.55
N GLU A 3 -23.58 -12.02 32.84
CA GLU A 3 -22.20 -11.55 32.61
C GLU A 3 -21.87 -11.51 31.12
N TYR A 4 -20.93 -10.65 30.74
CA TYR A 4 -20.42 -10.59 29.37
C TYR A 4 -19.50 -11.77 29.12
N ASP A 5 -20.04 -12.86 28.61
CA ASP A 5 -19.30 -14.04 28.16
C ASP A 5 -19.06 -13.98 26.65
N TYR A 6 -17.96 -13.34 26.25
CA TYR A 6 -17.61 -13.18 24.84
C TYR A 6 -17.44 -14.52 24.13
N LYS A 7 -16.96 -15.59 24.81
CA LYS A 7 -16.73 -16.90 24.16
C LYS A 7 -18.03 -17.54 23.70
N GLU A 8 -19.04 -17.49 24.55
CA GLU A 8 -20.36 -18.01 24.23
C GLU A 8 -21.05 -17.17 23.15
N ILE A 9 -20.98 -15.85 23.28
CA ILE A 9 -21.62 -14.88 22.37
C ILE A 9 -21.01 -14.97 20.98
N GLU A 10 -19.69 -14.89 20.85
CA GLU A 10 -18.99 -14.92 19.57
C GLU A 10 -19.23 -16.23 18.84
N LYS A 11 -19.15 -17.38 19.54
CA LYS A 11 -19.46 -18.67 18.96
C LYS A 11 -20.90 -18.75 18.44
N LYS A 12 -21.88 -18.33 19.25
CA LYS A 12 -23.31 -18.29 18.86
C LYS A 12 -23.50 -17.52 17.56
N TRP A 13 -22.94 -16.33 17.45
CA TRP A 13 -23.17 -15.46 16.30
C TRP A 13 -22.42 -15.94 15.07
N GLN A 14 -21.19 -16.41 15.19
CA GLN A 14 -20.44 -17.01 14.08
C GLN A 14 -21.17 -18.21 13.48
N GLU A 15 -21.72 -19.09 14.31
CA GLU A 15 -22.52 -20.24 13.87
C GLU A 15 -23.83 -19.78 13.18
N LYS A 16 -24.52 -18.78 13.73
CA LYS A 16 -25.77 -18.22 13.18
C LYS A 16 -25.52 -17.54 11.82
N TRP A 17 -24.51 -16.69 11.74
CA TRP A 17 -24.15 -16.04 10.48
C TRP A 17 -23.74 -17.04 9.39
N ALA A 18 -22.98 -18.05 9.74
CA ALA A 18 -22.56 -19.10 8.79
C ALA A 18 -23.75 -19.93 8.32
N LYS A 19 -24.65 -20.33 9.23
CA LYS A 19 -25.85 -21.11 8.92
C LYS A 19 -26.78 -20.38 7.94
N ASP A 20 -26.99 -19.09 8.21
CA ASP A 20 -27.90 -18.27 7.43
C ASP A 20 -27.23 -17.65 6.17
N ASN A 21 -25.92 -17.89 5.99
CA ASN A 21 -25.08 -17.41 4.87
C ASN A 21 -25.28 -15.92 4.57
N ILE A 22 -25.31 -15.13 5.63
CA ILE A 22 -25.76 -13.73 5.60
C ILE A 22 -24.84 -12.78 4.84
N PHE A 23 -23.59 -13.18 4.60
CA PHE A 23 -22.59 -12.37 3.90
C PHE A 23 -22.49 -12.67 2.40
N LYS A 24 -23.29 -13.63 1.91
CA LYS A 24 -23.40 -13.91 0.48
C LYS A 24 -23.80 -12.65 -0.29
N THR A 25 -23.11 -12.39 -1.40
CA THR A 25 -23.31 -11.20 -2.23
C THR A 25 -23.77 -11.62 -3.63
N GLU A 26 -24.95 -11.14 -4.03
CA GLU A 26 -25.43 -11.29 -5.40
C GLU A 26 -24.76 -10.26 -6.30
N ASN A 27 -24.61 -10.57 -7.59
CA ASN A 27 -23.96 -9.66 -8.54
C ASN A 27 -24.77 -8.38 -8.80
N GLU A 28 -26.06 -8.41 -8.53
CA GLU A 28 -26.97 -7.28 -8.68
C GLU A 28 -28.13 -7.42 -7.71
N VAL A 29 -28.46 -6.34 -7.01
CA VAL A 29 -29.61 -6.25 -6.14
C VAL A 29 -30.42 -5.03 -6.53
N ALA A 30 -31.72 -5.22 -6.85
CA ALA A 30 -32.59 -4.13 -7.28
C ALA A 30 -32.60 -2.98 -6.25
N GLY A 31 -32.37 -1.76 -6.71
CA GLY A 31 -32.39 -0.55 -5.89
C GLY A 31 -31.15 -0.35 -5.00
N LYS A 32 -30.11 -1.17 -5.14
CA LYS A 32 -28.82 -0.98 -4.45
C LYS A 32 -27.69 -0.78 -5.44
N GLU A 33 -26.82 0.17 -5.13
CA GLU A 33 -25.54 0.31 -5.83
C GLU A 33 -24.55 -0.73 -5.33
N ASN A 34 -23.70 -1.23 -6.21
CA ASN A 34 -22.62 -2.12 -5.87
C ASN A 34 -21.48 -1.34 -5.21
N TYR A 35 -20.86 -1.95 -4.22
CA TYR A 35 -19.65 -1.42 -3.55
C TYR A 35 -18.67 -2.55 -3.27
N TYR A 36 -17.47 -2.47 -3.83
CA TYR A 36 -16.47 -3.51 -3.71
C TYR A 36 -15.39 -3.10 -2.70
N VAL A 37 -15.34 -3.81 -1.57
CA VAL A 37 -14.27 -3.69 -0.57
C VAL A 37 -13.29 -4.84 -0.73
N LEU A 38 -12.05 -4.53 -1.02
CA LEU A 38 -11.00 -5.52 -1.25
C LEU A 38 -9.87 -5.33 -0.24
N SER A 39 -9.55 -6.36 0.51
CA SER A 39 -8.31 -6.47 1.27
C SER A 39 -7.28 -7.26 0.48
N MET A 40 -6.00 -6.94 0.68
CA MET A 40 -4.90 -7.62 0.00
C MET A 40 -4.95 -9.12 0.24
N LEU A 41 -4.74 -9.88 -0.84
CA LEU A 41 -4.74 -11.35 -0.86
C LEU A 41 -3.64 -11.90 0.07
N PRO A 42 -3.98 -12.67 1.13
CA PRO A 42 -2.98 -13.21 2.04
C PRO A 42 -2.22 -14.38 1.44
N TYR A 43 -0.94 -14.44 1.79
CA TYR A 43 -0.13 -15.62 1.58
C TYR A 43 -0.31 -16.63 2.75
N PRO A 44 -0.67 -17.90 2.49
CA PRO A 44 -0.97 -18.88 3.56
C PRO A 44 0.33 -19.42 4.19
N SER A 45 0.94 -18.64 5.09
CA SER A 45 2.22 -18.93 5.74
C SER A 45 2.11 -19.66 7.09
N GLY A 46 0.95 -20.21 7.43
CA GLY A 46 0.68 -21.00 8.63
C GLY A 46 -0.33 -20.36 9.58
N LYS A 47 -0.03 -19.22 10.15
CA LYS A 47 -0.91 -18.48 11.06
C LYS A 47 -1.07 -17.02 10.63
N LEU A 48 -2.21 -16.43 10.97
CA LEU A 48 -2.38 -14.98 10.90
C LEU A 48 -1.40 -14.29 11.86
N HIS A 49 -1.03 -13.07 11.55
CA HIS A 49 -0.36 -12.15 12.45
C HIS A 49 -1.20 -10.88 12.62
N VAL A 50 -0.88 -10.06 13.62
CA VAL A 50 -1.66 -8.85 13.94
C VAL A 50 -1.80 -7.88 12.77
N GLY A 51 -0.80 -7.82 11.87
CA GLY A 51 -0.90 -7.03 10.64
C GLY A 51 -2.03 -7.49 9.71
N HIS A 52 -2.26 -8.82 9.59
CA HIS A 52 -3.41 -9.36 8.89
C HIS A 52 -4.72 -8.98 9.59
N ALA A 53 -4.79 -9.18 10.93
CA ALA A 53 -5.96 -8.81 11.70
C ALA A 53 -6.31 -7.34 11.53
N ARG A 54 -5.30 -6.44 11.49
CA ARG A 54 -5.50 -5.01 11.26
C ARG A 54 -6.05 -4.71 9.87
N ASN A 55 -5.41 -5.24 8.83
CA ASN A 55 -5.84 -5.03 7.43
C ASN A 55 -7.30 -5.43 7.25
N TYR A 56 -7.62 -6.65 7.68
CA TYR A 56 -8.93 -7.24 7.45
C TYR A 56 -10.02 -6.63 8.32
N THR A 57 -9.70 -6.17 9.54
CA THR A 57 -10.65 -5.44 10.38
C THR A 57 -11.01 -4.10 9.75
N ILE A 58 -10.05 -3.36 9.18
CA ILE A 58 -10.31 -2.12 8.45
C ILE A 58 -11.32 -2.38 7.31
N GLY A 59 -11.06 -3.39 6.48
CA GLY A 59 -11.95 -3.76 5.37
C GLY A 59 -13.34 -4.17 5.85
N ASP A 60 -13.42 -4.94 6.93
CA ASP A 60 -14.68 -5.42 7.48
C ASP A 60 -15.54 -4.28 8.08
N VAL A 61 -14.92 -3.33 8.77
CA VAL A 61 -15.62 -2.15 9.28
C VAL A 61 -16.21 -1.33 8.13
N ILE A 62 -15.45 -1.09 7.07
CA ILE A 62 -15.92 -0.38 5.88
C ILE A 62 -17.08 -1.16 5.21
N SER A 63 -16.94 -2.46 5.06
CA SER A 63 -17.94 -3.33 4.45
C SER A 63 -19.27 -3.29 5.21
N ARG A 64 -19.24 -3.49 6.53
CA ARG A 64 -20.43 -3.43 7.39
C ARG A 64 -21.08 -2.06 7.35
N TYR A 65 -20.30 -1.00 7.46
CA TYR A 65 -20.78 0.38 7.34
C TYR A 65 -21.48 0.63 5.99
N LYS A 66 -20.86 0.24 4.88
CA LYS A 66 -21.44 0.44 3.54
C LYS A 66 -22.73 -0.38 3.32
N ARG A 67 -22.83 -1.60 3.89
CA ARG A 67 -24.08 -2.37 3.91
C ARG A 67 -25.20 -1.61 4.63
N MET A 68 -24.93 -1.05 5.80
CA MET A 68 -25.87 -0.22 6.55
C MET A 68 -26.24 1.08 5.83
N LYS A 69 -25.36 1.61 4.98
CA LYS A 69 -25.65 2.74 4.07
C LYS A 69 -26.49 2.34 2.86
N GLY A 70 -26.84 1.06 2.72
CA GLY A 70 -27.74 0.56 1.68
C GLY A 70 -27.06 0.01 0.44
N TYR A 71 -25.72 -0.08 0.39
CA TYR A 71 -25.01 -0.68 -0.74
C TYR A 71 -25.14 -2.20 -0.78
N ASN A 72 -25.04 -2.77 -1.99
CA ASN A 72 -24.77 -4.18 -2.21
C ASN A 72 -23.24 -4.37 -2.15
N VAL A 73 -22.73 -4.95 -1.06
CA VAL A 73 -21.28 -4.94 -0.79
C VAL A 73 -20.65 -6.29 -1.10
N LEU A 74 -19.65 -6.30 -1.98
CA LEU A 74 -18.77 -7.42 -2.23
C LEU A 74 -17.52 -7.32 -1.36
N GLN A 75 -17.34 -8.31 -0.47
CA GLN A 75 -16.13 -8.47 0.34
C GLN A 75 -15.69 -9.93 0.28
N PRO A 76 -14.86 -10.32 -0.70
CA PRO A 76 -14.38 -11.70 -0.85
C PRO A 76 -13.10 -11.95 -0.06
N MET A 77 -12.73 -13.23 0.06
CA MET A 77 -11.45 -13.68 0.61
C MET A 77 -10.91 -14.84 -0.21
N GLY A 78 -9.58 -14.95 -0.27
CA GLY A 78 -8.87 -16.04 -0.95
C GLY A 78 -7.40 -16.09 -0.58
N TRP A 79 -6.60 -16.80 -1.39
CA TRP A 79 -5.25 -17.17 -1.00
C TRP A 79 -4.28 -17.02 -2.16
N ASP A 80 -3.25 -16.20 -1.96
CA ASP A 80 -2.06 -16.18 -2.80
C ASP A 80 -1.16 -17.33 -2.35
N SER A 81 -1.28 -18.47 -3.02
CA SER A 81 -0.88 -19.75 -2.46
C SER A 81 0.26 -20.46 -3.19
N PHE A 82 0.74 -19.89 -4.27
CA PHE A 82 2.00 -20.26 -4.91
C PHE A 82 3.21 -19.56 -4.28
N GLY A 83 4.40 -20.05 -4.54
CA GLY A 83 5.65 -19.38 -4.24
C GLY A 83 6.60 -20.13 -3.33
N LEU A 84 7.79 -19.57 -3.29
CA LEU A 84 8.96 -20.12 -2.62
C LEU A 84 8.78 -20.44 -1.12
N PRO A 85 8.06 -19.64 -0.31
CA PRO A 85 7.94 -19.97 1.11
C PRO A 85 7.25 -21.32 1.38
N ALA A 86 6.22 -21.66 0.59
CA ALA A 86 5.55 -22.97 0.71
C ALA A 86 6.47 -24.11 0.24
N GLU A 87 7.18 -23.91 -0.87
CA GLU A 87 8.14 -24.90 -1.38
C GLU A 87 9.27 -25.13 -0.39
N ASN A 88 9.88 -24.07 0.16
CA ASN A 88 10.95 -24.21 1.15
C ASN A 88 10.47 -24.88 2.45
N ALA A 89 9.28 -24.51 2.94
CA ALA A 89 8.71 -25.14 4.13
C ALA A 89 8.41 -26.64 3.87
N ALA A 90 7.94 -26.98 2.68
CA ALA A 90 7.71 -28.37 2.29
C ALA A 90 9.02 -29.17 2.23
N ILE A 91 10.08 -28.61 1.64
CA ILE A 91 11.41 -29.21 1.61
C ILE A 91 11.93 -29.46 3.03
N GLN A 92 11.86 -28.44 3.90
CA GLN A 92 12.34 -28.51 5.27
C GLN A 92 11.60 -29.54 6.12
N ASN A 93 10.30 -29.72 5.89
CA ASN A 93 9.44 -30.61 6.66
C ASN A 93 9.23 -31.99 5.99
N GLY A 94 9.75 -32.20 4.77
CA GLY A 94 9.55 -33.41 4.00
C GLY A 94 8.09 -33.65 3.57
N ILE A 95 7.34 -32.56 3.33
CA ILE A 95 5.90 -32.55 3.01
C ILE A 95 5.71 -31.92 1.64
N HIS A 96 4.82 -32.49 0.82
CA HIS A 96 4.51 -31.88 -0.49
C HIS A 96 3.91 -30.48 -0.35
N PRO A 97 4.33 -29.46 -1.16
CA PRO A 97 3.86 -28.05 -1.06
C PRO A 97 2.34 -27.89 -1.07
N ALA A 98 1.62 -28.72 -1.88
CA ALA A 98 0.16 -28.67 -1.94
C ALA A 98 -0.49 -29.05 -0.60
N ILE A 99 0.04 -30.05 0.10
CA ILE A 99 -0.46 -30.50 1.42
C ILE A 99 -0.20 -29.42 2.46
N TRP A 100 1.02 -28.88 2.49
CA TRP A 100 1.40 -27.77 3.37
C TRP A 100 0.51 -26.53 3.16
N THR A 101 0.34 -26.11 1.91
CA THR A 101 -0.47 -24.96 1.54
C THR A 101 -1.93 -25.14 1.94
N LYS A 102 -2.51 -26.31 1.65
CA LYS A 102 -3.89 -26.65 2.02
C LYS A 102 -4.11 -26.59 3.52
N SER A 103 -3.23 -27.18 4.30
CA SER A 103 -3.30 -27.15 5.78
C SER A 103 -3.23 -25.71 6.32
N ASN A 104 -2.36 -24.89 5.76
CA ASN A 104 -2.24 -23.49 6.16
C ASN A 104 -3.48 -22.67 5.81
N ILE A 105 -4.06 -22.88 4.63
CA ILE A 105 -5.32 -22.25 4.22
C ILE A 105 -6.45 -22.63 5.19
N GLU A 106 -6.59 -23.88 5.53
CA GLU A 106 -7.61 -24.36 6.47
C GLU A 106 -7.45 -23.70 7.84
N ASN A 107 -6.23 -23.61 8.36
CA ASN A 107 -5.96 -22.96 9.63
C ASN A 107 -6.24 -21.44 9.60
N MET A 108 -5.72 -20.74 8.59
CA MET A 108 -5.94 -19.30 8.48
C MET A 108 -7.41 -18.93 8.22
N ARG A 109 -8.13 -19.74 7.42
CA ARG A 109 -9.58 -19.62 7.24
C ARG A 109 -10.33 -19.75 8.56
N ARG A 110 -9.96 -20.73 9.39
CA ARG A 110 -10.52 -20.90 10.74
C ARG A 110 -10.28 -19.65 11.59
N GLN A 111 -9.05 -19.12 11.60
CA GLN A 111 -8.69 -17.92 12.35
C GLN A 111 -9.46 -16.69 11.87
N LEU A 112 -9.64 -16.50 10.55
CA LEU A 112 -10.43 -15.40 9.99
C LEU A 112 -11.91 -15.49 10.41
N LYS A 113 -12.47 -16.70 10.46
CA LYS A 113 -13.84 -16.93 10.94
C LYS A 113 -13.98 -16.63 12.43
N LEU A 114 -12.97 -16.95 13.24
CA LEU A 114 -12.98 -16.62 14.67
C LEU A 114 -12.98 -15.11 14.95
N ILE A 115 -12.37 -14.30 14.08
CA ILE A 115 -12.40 -12.83 14.20
C ILE A 115 -13.78 -12.26 13.77
N GLY A 116 -14.60 -13.04 13.09
CA GLY A 116 -15.96 -12.67 12.71
C GLY A 116 -16.06 -11.71 11.53
N PHE A 117 -15.18 -11.86 10.54
CA PHE A 117 -15.23 -11.05 9.31
C PHE A 117 -16.41 -11.40 8.40
N SER A 118 -16.96 -10.40 7.73
CA SER A 118 -18.13 -10.50 6.86
C SER A 118 -17.80 -10.90 5.42
N TYR A 119 -16.89 -11.87 5.25
CA TYR A 119 -16.50 -12.36 3.92
C TYR A 119 -17.57 -13.22 3.26
N ASP A 120 -17.74 -13.02 1.96
CA ASP A 120 -18.48 -13.96 1.10
C ASP A 120 -17.58 -15.16 0.74
N TRP A 121 -17.66 -16.20 1.57
CA TRP A 121 -16.88 -17.42 1.39
C TRP A 121 -17.27 -18.27 0.17
N GLU A 122 -18.42 -18.00 -0.47
CA GLU A 122 -18.76 -18.67 -1.74
C GLU A 122 -17.90 -18.19 -2.91
N ARG A 123 -17.23 -17.05 -2.74
CA ARG A 123 -16.31 -16.45 -3.72
C ARG A 123 -14.84 -16.73 -3.40
N GLU A 124 -14.57 -17.65 -2.50
CA GLU A 124 -13.21 -18.05 -2.14
C GLU A 124 -12.45 -18.62 -3.33
N ILE A 125 -11.20 -18.17 -3.52
CA ILE A 125 -10.27 -18.64 -4.53
C ILE A 125 -8.92 -18.97 -3.90
N ALA A 126 -8.14 -19.84 -4.55
CA ALA A 126 -6.76 -20.12 -4.18
C ALA A 126 -5.91 -20.25 -5.45
N SER A 127 -4.83 -19.47 -5.55
CA SER A 127 -4.05 -19.38 -6.79
C SER A 127 -3.38 -20.69 -7.21
N TYR A 128 -3.12 -21.61 -6.25
CA TYR A 128 -2.50 -22.92 -6.54
C TYR A 128 -3.46 -23.94 -7.16
N THR A 129 -4.76 -23.67 -7.19
CA THR A 129 -5.72 -24.63 -7.73
C THR A 129 -5.75 -24.59 -9.26
N PRO A 130 -5.89 -25.76 -9.93
CA PRO A 130 -5.97 -25.83 -11.39
C PRO A 130 -7.05 -24.94 -12.00
N GLU A 131 -8.18 -24.76 -11.29
CA GLU A 131 -9.30 -23.90 -11.69
C GLU A 131 -8.93 -22.42 -11.71
N TYR A 132 -7.90 -22.01 -10.95
CA TYR A 132 -7.39 -20.67 -10.95
C TYR A 132 -6.23 -20.51 -11.95
N TYR A 133 -5.14 -21.28 -11.81
CA TYR A 133 -3.95 -21.05 -12.60
C TYR A 133 -4.10 -21.43 -14.09
N LYS A 134 -5.14 -22.20 -14.46
CA LYS A 134 -5.56 -22.35 -15.86
C LYS A 134 -5.67 -20.98 -16.56
N TRP A 135 -6.19 -20.00 -15.84
CA TRP A 135 -6.43 -18.69 -16.42
C TRP A 135 -5.17 -17.85 -16.51
N ASN A 136 -4.19 -18.02 -15.61
CA ASN A 136 -2.86 -17.44 -15.82
C ASN A 136 -2.22 -17.95 -17.12
N GLN A 137 -2.32 -19.24 -17.36
CA GLN A 137 -1.82 -19.85 -18.60
C GLN A 137 -2.56 -19.36 -19.83
N TRP A 138 -3.88 -19.23 -19.73
CA TRP A 138 -4.70 -18.68 -20.82
C TRP A 138 -4.36 -17.21 -21.09
N LEU A 139 -4.21 -16.40 -20.07
CA LEU A 139 -3.81 -14.98 -20.19
C LEU A 139 -2.41 -14.86 -20.77
N PHE A 140 -1.46 -15.67 -20.34
CA PHE A 140 -0.13 -15.74 -20.97
C PHE A 140 -0.25 -15.95 -22.47
N LYS A 141 -1.05 -16.90 -22.94
CA LYS A 141 -1.27 -17.15 -24.35
C LYS A 141 -1.85 -15.95 -25.08
N ARG A 142 -2.87 -15.31 -24.54
CA ARG A 142 -3.49 -14.11 -25.17
C ARG A 142 -2.51 -12.94 -25.25
N MET A 143 -1.71 -12.74 -24.22
CA MET A 143 -0.65 -11.71 -24.21
C MET A 143 0.46 -12.05 -25.19
N TYR A 144 0.86 -13.33 -25.33
CA TYR A 144 1.83 -13.77 -26.31
C TYR A 144 1.33 -13.49 -27.73
N GLU A 145 0.10 -13.85 -28.05
CA GLU A 145 -0.55 -13.60 -29.35
C GLU A 145 -0.64 -12.11 -29.69
N LYS A 146 -0.74 -11.24 -28.68
CA LYS A 146 -0.66 -9.78 -28.83
C LYS A 146 0.78 -9.23 -28.97
N GLY A 147 1.80 -10.08 -28.86
CA GLY A 147 3.20 -9.65 -28.89
C GLY A 147 3.68 -8.94 -27.61
N LEU A 148 2.94 -9.06 -26.51
CA LEU A 148 3.29 -8.51 -25.19
C LEU A 148 4.21 -9.42 -24.38
N ILE A 149 4.51 -10.61 -24.90
CA ILE A 149 5.40 -11.58 -24.27
C ILE A 149 6.51 -11.94 -25.25
N TYR A 150 7.73 -12.05 -24.76
CA TYR A 150 8.88 -12.49 -25.52
C TYR A 150 9.87 -13.23 -24.62
N LYS A 151 10.72 -14.06 -25.26
CA LYS A 151 11.81 -14.76 -24.59
C LYS A 151 13.13 -14.15 -25.00
N LYS A 152 14.02 -13.93 -24.05
CA LYS A 152 15.33 -13.33 -24.30
C LYS A 152 16.35 -13.87 -23.32
N LYS A 153 17.54 -14.13 -23.83
CA LYS A 153 18.73 -14.35 -23.01
C LYS A 153 19.23 -13.01 -22.47
N SER A 154 19.27 -12.87 -21.16
CA SER A 154 19.68 -11.63 -20.51
C SER A 154 20.30 -11.89 -19.16
N LEU A 155 21.05 -10.90 -18.67
CA LEU A 155 21.46 -10.84 -17.29
C LEU A 155 20.23 -10.57 -16.43
N VAL A 156 19.98 -11.44 -15.44
CA VAL A 156 18.86 -11.37 -14.53
C VAL A 156 19.35 -11.38 -13.09
N ASN A 157 18.55 -10.77 -12.22
CA ASN A 157 18.81 -10.78 -10.81
C ASN A 157 18.59 -12.20 -10.27
N TRP A 158 19.63 -12.80 -9.70
CA TRP A 158 19.59 -14.13 -9.14
C TRP A 158 19.86 -14.09 -7.64
N CYS A 159 18.97 -14.65 -6.85
CA CYS A 159 19.22 -14.84 -5.43
C CYS A 159 19.85 -16.23 -5.18
N PRO A 160 21.08 -16.31 -4.64
CA PRO A 160 21.71 -17.60 -4.35
C PRO A 160 20.96 -18.44 -3.32
N ASP A 161 20.33 -17.82 -2.32
CA ASP A 161 19.56 -18.50 -1.28
C ASP A 161 18.18 -18.94 -1.77
N CYS A 162 17.52 -18.11 -2.58
CA CYS A 162 16.28 -18.49 -3.24
C CYS A 162 16.53 -19.51 -4.36
N GLN A 163 17.71 -19.55 -4.94
CA GLN A 163 18.05 -20.29 -6.15
C GLN A 163 17.06 -20.07 -7.31
N THR A 164 16.66 -18.81 -7.50
CA THR A 164 15.74 -18.39 -8.56
C THR A 164 15.99 -16.94 -8.99
N VAL A 165 15.43 -16.59 -10.13
CA VAL A 165 15.40 -15.23 -10.65
C VAL A 165 14.47 -14.36 -9.82
N LEU A 166 14.87 -13.09 -9.65
CA LEU A 166 14.07 -12.03 -9.04
C LEU A 166 13.71 -10.98 -10.09
N ALA A 167 12.50 -10.46 -10.04
CA ALA A 167 12.16 -9.22 -10.76
C ALA A 167 12.95 -8.03 -10.17
N ASN A 168 13.10 -6.95 -10.92
CA ASN A 168 13.86 -5.77 -10.46
C ASN A 168 13.28 -5.19 -9.17
N GLU A 169 11.96 -5.22 -9.05
CA GLU A 169 11.19 -4.74 -7.92
C GLU A 169 11.38 -5.58 -6.64
N GLN A 170 11.93 -6.78 -6.79
CA GLN A 170 12.23 -7.73 -5.70
C GLN A 170 13.68 -7.60 -5.20
N VAL A 171 14.40 -6.59 -5.66
CA VAL A 171 15.76 -6.28 -5.22
C VAL A 171 15.74 -4.95 -4.47
N GLU A 172 16.04 -4.99 -3.16
CA GLU A 172 16.05 -3.84 -2.28
C GLU A 172 17.51 -3.59 -1.82
N ASP A 173 18.06 -2.44 -2.15
CA ASP A 173 19.45 -2.07 -1.82
C ASP A 173 20.49 -3.14 -2.19
N GLY A 174 20.29 -3.83 -3.31
CA GLY A 174 21.16 -4.90 -3.79
C GLY A 174 20.95 -6.26 -3.11
N MET A 175 20.00 -6.34 -2.19
CA MET A 175 19.64 -7.55 -1.46
C MET A 175 18.36 -8.16 -1.99
N CYS A 176 18.18 -9.45 -1.73
CA CYS A 176 16.90 -10.13 -1.97
C CYS A 176 15.84 -9.63 -0.98
N TRP A 177 14.69 -9.20 -1.45
CA TRP A 177 13.57 -8.73 -0.62
C TRP A 177 13.10 -9.72 0.47
N ARG A 178 13.40 -11.04 0.27
CA ARG A 178 13.12 -12.11 1.25
C ARG A 178 14.30 -12.42 2.16
N HIS A 179 15.52 -12.25 1.65
CA HIS A 179 16.77 -12.55 2.33
C HIS A 179 17.60 -11.27 2.46
N SER A 180 17.27 -10.44 3.44
CA SER A 180 17.83 -9.10 3.61
C SER A 180 19.35 -9.05 3.86
N LYS A 181 20.01 -10.21 3.97
CA LYS A 181 21.48 -10.35 4.10
C LYS A 181 22.13 -11.01 2.89
N THR A 182 21.35 -11.38 1.87
CA THR A 182 21.83 -12.09 0.69
C THR A 182 21.92 -11.14 -0.49
N HIS A 183 23.14 -10.88 -0.94
CA HIS A 183 23.38 -10.10 -2.13
C HIS A 183 22.85 -10.83 -3.37
N VAL A 184 22.12 -10.09 -4.18
CA VAL A 184 21.64 -10.55 -5.47
C VAL A 184 22.80 -10.49 -6.45
N ILE A 185 23.00 -11.56 -7.21
CA ILE A 185 24.02 -11.64 -8.26
C ILE A 185 23.40 -11.57 -9.66
N GLN A 186 24.18 -11.18 -10.64
CA GLN A 186 23.74 -11.21 -12.05
C GLN A 186 24.06 -12.57 -12.67
N LYS A 187 23.06 -13.19 -13.31
CA LYS A 187 23.21 -14.47 -14.01
C LYS A 187 22.61 -14.37 -15.39
N GLU A 188 23.30 -14.87 -16.39
CA GLU A 188 22.78 -14.90 -17.76
C GLU A 188 21.89 -16.13 -17.96
N LEU A 189 20.57 -15.89 -18.16
CA LEU A 189 19.57 -16.94 -18.38
C LEU A 189 18.60 -16.53 -19.49
N GLU A 190 18.02 -17.52 -20.19
CA GLU A 190 16.85 -17.27 -21.03
C GLU A 190 15.62 -17.13 -20.16
N GLN A 191 14.86 -16.04 -20.35
CA GLN A 191 13.74 -15.67 -19.54
C GLN A 191 12.58 -15.18 -20.39
N TRP A 192 11.36 -15.42 -19.93
CA TRP A 192 10.15 -14.81 -20.44
C TRP A 192 9.93 -13.45 -19.80
N PHE A 193 9.50 -12.48 -20.61
CA PHE A 193 9.23 -11.11 -20.18
C PHE A 193 7.84 -10.66 -20.63
N PHE A 194 7.14 -9.94 -19.74
CA PHE A 194 6.00 -9.11 -20.11
C PHE A 194 6.49 -7.70 -20.46
N LYS A 195 6.00 -7.15 -21.58
CA LYS A 195 6.31 -5.80 -22.04
C LYS A 195 5.51 -4.75 -21.27
N ILE A 196 5.75 -4.63 -19.98
CA ILE A 196 5.14 -3.59 -19.16
C ILE A 196 5.55 -2.19 -19.61
N THR A 197 6.71 -2.06 -20.27
CA THR A 197 7.21 -0.80 -20.80
C THR A 197 6.35 -0.24 -21.93
N ASP A 198 5.62 -1.09 -22.67
CA ASP A 198 4.68 -0.66 -23.69
C ASP A 198 3.48 0.12 -23.12
N TYR A 199 3.22 -0.05 -21.81
CA TYR A 199 2.16 0.64 -21.05
C TYR A 199 2.68 1.75 -20.12
N ALA A 200 3.99 2.08 -20.19
CA ALA A 200 4.60 3.01 -19.24
C ALA A 200 3.95 4.41 -19.25
N ASP A 201 3.61 4.94 -20.43
CA ASP A 201 2.93 6.23 -20.56
C ASP A 201 1.51 6.16 -20.01
N GLU A 202 0.77 5.13 -20.35
CA GLU A 202 -0.60 4.95 -19.92
C GLU A 202 -0.70 4.71 -18.39
N LEU A 203 0.33 4.06 -17.80
CA LEU A 203 0.45 3.92 -16.34
C LEU A 203 0.71 5.28 -15.67
N LEU A 204 1.46 6.18 -16.30
CA LEU A 204 1.67 7.56 -15.79
C LEU A 204 0.44 8.43 -15.96
N GLU A 205 -0.20 8.39 -17.14
CA GLU A 205 -1.40 9.17 -17.44
C GLU A 205 -2.57 8.77 -16.54
N GLY A 206 -2.71 7.48 -16.25
CA GLY A 206 -3.72 6.95 -15.35
C GLY A 206 -3.64 7.47 -13.91
N HIS A 207 -2.51 8.06 -13.50
CA HIS A 207 -2.41 8.73 -12.20
C HIS A 207 -3.42 9.88 -12.06
N GLU A 208 -3.77 10.58 -13.14
CA GLU A 208 -4.78 11.64 -13.10
C GLU A 208 -6.19 11.12 -12.75
N GLU A 209 -6.50 9.89 -13.14
CA GLU A 209 -7.80 9.25 -12.84
C GLU A 209 -7.91 8.85 -11.36
N ILE A 210 -6.79 8.43 -10.75
CA ILE A 210 -6.78 7.85 -9.40
C ILE A 210 -6.25 8.79 -8.32
N LYS A 211 -5.75 10.00 -8.65
CA LYS A 211 -5.07 10.90 -7.73
C LYS A 211 -5.88 11.29 -6.49
N ASP A 212 -7.19 11.42 -6.63
CA ASP A 212 -8.08 11.85 -5.53
C ASP A 212 -8.39 10.69 -4.57
N GLY A 213 -8.16 9.45 -4.99
CA GLY A 213 -8.43 8.24 -4.21
C GLY A 213 -7.18 7.53 -3.69
N TRP A 214 -5.99 7.89 -4.16
CA TRP A 214 -4.74 7.21 -3.81
C TRP A 214 -3.81 8.12 -3.00
N PRO A 215 -3.04 7.56 -2.05
CA PRO A 215 -2.02 8.32 -1.33
C PRO A 215 -0.97 8.89 -2.30
N GLU A 216 -0.68 10.20 -2.20
CA GLU A 216 0.31 10.89 -3.02
C GLU A 216 1.68 10.20 -2.99
N LYS A 217 2.07 9.66 -1.82
CA LYS A 217 3.30 8.88 -1.67
C LYS A 217 3.38 7.70 -2.63
N VAL A 218 2.29 6.95 -2.82
CA VAL A 218 2.25 5.78 -3.72
C VAL A 218 2.38 6.23 -5.18
N LEU A 219 1.67 7.27 -5.58
CA LEU A 219 1.75 7.83 -6.94
C LEU A 219 3.16 8.33 -7.24
N THR A 220 3.78 9.02 -6.28
CA THR A 220 5.17 9.49 -6.40
C THR A 220 6.15 8.33 -6.53
N MET A 221 5.99 7.25 -5.73
CA MET A 221 6.82 6.06 -5.83
C MET A 221 6.69 5.41 -7.21
N GLN A 222 5.48 5.25 -7.75
CA GLN A 222 5.25 4.70 -9.09
C GLN A 222 5.84 5.60 -10.18
N LYS A 223 5.61 6.91 -10.11
CA LYS A 223 6.17 7.89 -11.05
C LYS A 223 7.70 7.80 -11.09
N ASN A 224 8.34 7.77 -9.94
CA ASN A 224 9.79 7.66 -9.83
C ASN A 224 10.31 6.30 -10.32
N TRP A 225 9.55 5.23 -10.09
CA TRP A 225 9.91 3.88 -10.55
C TRP A 225 9.82 3.77 -12.07
N ILE A 226 8.73 4.24 -12.67
CA ILE A 226 8.58 4.31 -14.12
C ILE A 226 9.66 5.21 -14.70
N GLY A 227 9.94 6.35 -14.06
CA GLY A 227 11.11 7.18 -14.31
C GLY A 227 11.21 7.63 -15.76
N LYS A 228 10.13 8.21 -16.30
CA LYS A 228 10.14 8.80 -17.65
C LYS A 228 11.10 9.99 -17.71
N SER A 229 12.18 9.84 -18.45
CA SER A 229 13.21 10.86 -18.67
C SER A 229 13.16 11.36 -20.10
N PHE A 230 12.88 12.63 -20.26
CA PHE A 230 12.92 13.29 -21.55
C PHE A 230 14.36 13.73 -21.84
N GLY A 231 14.84 13.51 -23.05
CA GLY A 231 16.21 13.85 -23.45
C GLY A 231 16.41 13.78 -24.95
N THR A 232 17.69 13.83 -25.35
CA THR A 232 18.10 13.77 -26.74
C THR A 232 19.02 12.57 -26.96
N GLU A 233 18.71 11.77 -27.95
CA GLU A 233 19.60 10.74 -28.46
C GLU A 233 20.49 11.38 -29.52
N LEU A 234 21.79 11.16 -29.42
CA LEU A 234 22.82 11.69 -30.30
C LEU A 234 23.65 10.56 -30.85
N LYS A 235 24.26 10.76 -32.03
CA LYS A 235 25.20 9.85 -32.65
C LYS A 235 26.60 10.47 -32.65
N LEU A 236 27.43 10.04 -31.67
CA LEU A 236 28.86 10.41 -31.68
C LEU A 236 29.58 9.57 -32.73
N LYS A 237 30.43 10.20 -33.51
CA LYS A 237 31.17 9.48 -34.54
C LYS A 237 32.50 8.98 -34.00
N VAL A 238 32.71 7.68 -34.01
CA VAL A 238 34.00 7.07 -33.64
C VAL A 238 34.99 7.29 -34.79
N ILE A 239 36.09 7.98 -34.50
CA ILE A 239 37.07 8.39 -35.52
C ILE A 239 37.76 7.17 -36.17
N GLU A 240 38.17 6.20 -35.37
CA GLU A 240 38.98 5.05 -35.82
C GLU A 240 38.19 4.06 -36.70
N THR A 241 36.86 4.01 -36.55
CA THR A 241 36.01 3.06 -37.32
C THR A 241 35.02 3.75 -38.25
N GLY A 242 34.77 5.04 -38.05
CA GLY A 242 33.73 5.78 -38.76
C GLY A 242 32.30 5.39 -38.38
N GLU A 243 32.11 4.53 -37.35
CA GLU A 243 30.80 4.10 -36.89
C GLU A 243 30.16 5.13 -35.98
N ASP A 244 28.83 5.12 -35.95
CA ASP A 244 28.06 5.92 -35.02
C ASP A 244 27.98 5.22 -33.64
N LEU A 245 28.29 5.95 -32.58
CA LEU A 245 28.09 5.57 -31.17
C LEU A 245 26.89 6.33 -30.62
N PRO A 246 25.71 5.71 -30.48
CA PRO A 246 24.54 6.37 -29.97
C PRO A 246 24.69 6.62 -28.46
N ILE A 247 24.37 7.84 -28.02
CA ILE A 247 24.26 8.22 -26.62
C ILE A 247 22.88 8.81 -26.33
N PHE A 248 22.46 8.75 -25.10
CA PHE A 248 21.27 9.47 -24.60
C PHE A 248 21.66 10.40 -23.47
N THR A 249 21.18 11.67 -23.56
CA THR A 249 21.40 12.66 -22.51
C THR A 249 20.14 13.42 -22.18
N THR A 250 19.90 13.69 -20.91
CA THR A 250 18.86 14.59 -20.41
C THR A 250 19.37 16.05 -20.35
N ARG A 251 20.68 16.23 -20.52
CA ARG A 251 21.37 17.51 -20.39
C ARG A 251 22.06 17.90 -21.70
N ILE A 252 21.28 17.98 -22.81
CA ILE A 252 21.82 18.38 -24.11
C ILE A 252 22.38 19.83 -24.08
N ASP A 253 21.90 20.66 -23.13
CA ASP A 253 22.43 22.00 -22.86
C ASP A 253 23.95 22.01 -22.57
N THR A 254 24.49 20.88 -22.07
CA THR A 254 25.91 20.75 -21.72
C THR A 254 26.78 20.18 -22.85
N ILE A 255 26.23 19.94 -24.03
CA ILE A 255 26.92 19.26 -25.14
C ILE A 255 28.27 19.95 -25.59
N TYR A 256 28.37 21.26 -25.50
CA TYR A 256 29.60 21.99 -25.75
C TYR A 256 30.67 21.81 -24.67
N GLY A 257 30.28 21.36 -23.48
CA GLY A 257 31.16 21.07 -22.34
C GLY A 257 31.73 19.64 -22.33
N VAL A 258 31.40 18.84 -23.35
CA VAL A 258 31.89 17.47 -23.47
C VAL A 258 33.41 17.48 -23.63
N SER A 259 34.11 16.77 -22.76
CA SER A 259 35.56 16.66 -22.77
C SER A 259 36.07 15.24 -22.96
N TYR A 260 35.19 14.26 -22.84
CA TYR A 260 35.44 12.84 -23.14
C TYR A 260 34.11 12.12 -23.36
N ALA A 261 34.14 10.92 -23.90
CA ALA A 261 33.01 10.00 -23.91
C ALA A 261 33.37 8.71 -23.18
N VAL A 262 32.38 8.00 -22.64
CA VAL A 262 32.60 6.77 -21.89
C VAL A 262 31.65 5.68 -22.35
N VAL A 263 32.19 4.47 -22.47
CA VAL A 263 31.39 3.25 -22.71
C VAL A 263 31.51 2.27 -21.55
N ALA A 264 30.44 1.51 -21.33
CA ALA A 264 30.46 0.40 -20.38
C ALA A 264 31.47 -0.68 -20.85
N PRO A 265 32.12 -1.40 -19.92
CA PRO A 265 33.02 -2.48 -20.26
C PRO A 265 32.39 -3.58 -21.14
N GLU A 266 31.09 -3.78 -21.06
CA GLU A 266 30.28 -4.75 -21.79
C GLU A 266 29.81 -4.25 -23.16
N HIS A 267 30.03 -2.97 -23.48
CA HIS A 267 29.56 -2.40 -24.76
C HIS A 267 30.19 -3.09 -25.96
N PRO A 268 29.43 -3.41 -27.04
CA PRO A 268 29.95 -4.16 -28.20
C PRO A 268 31.18 -3.53 -28.87
N ILE A 269 31.33 -2.21 -28.79
CA ILE A 269 32.48 -1.49 -29.34
C ILE A 269 33.79 -1.87 -28.62
N VAL A 270 33.70 -2.28 -27.33
CA VAL A 270 34.88 -2.67 -26.54
C VAL A 270 35.60 -3.88 -27.13
N ASP A 271 34.85 -4.82 -27.71
CA ASP A 271 35.47 -5.97 -28.37
C ASP A 271 36.31 -5.55 -29.58
N LYS A 272 35.90 -4.49 -30.30
CA LYS A 272 36.67 -3.92 -31.40
C LYS A 272 37.92 -3.18 -30.89
N ILE A 273 37.73 -2.43 -29.81
CA ILE A 273 38.83 -1.72 -29.14
C ILE A 273 39.90 -2.72 -28.65
N LEU A 274 39.48 -3.82 -28.01
CA LEU A 274 40.37 -4.84 -27.48
C LEU A 274 41.14 -5.59 -28.61
N LYS A 275 40.56 -5.71 -29.81
CA LYS A 275 41.28 -6.24 -30.98
C LYS A 275 42.36 -5.29 -31.47
N ALA A 276 42.10 -3.99 -31.44
CA ALA A 276 43.04 -2.97 -31.82
C ALA A 276 44.10 -2.67 -30.75
N ASN A 277 43.70 -2.73 -29.47
CA ASN A 277 44.55 -2.46 -28.31
C ASN A 277 44.44 -3.59 -27.27
N PRO A 278 45.13 -4.73 -27.45
CA PRO A 278 45.08 -5.84 -26.52
C PRO A 278 45.66 -5.54 -25.12
N SER A 279 46.46 -4.49 -24.97
CA SER A 279 47.14 -4.17 -23.70
C SER A 279 46.23 -3.78 -22.55
N ILE A 280 45.01 -3.36 -22.87
CA ILE A 280 44.01 -2.93 -21.86
C ILE A 280 43.07 -4.07 -21.42
N LYS A 281 43.20 -5.27 -22.01
CA LYS A 281 42.29 -6.39 -21.82
C LYS A 281 42.09 -6.80 -20.36
N ASP A 282 43.18 -6.86 -19.59
CA ASP A 282 43.14 -7.33 -18.20
C ASP A 282 42.30 -6.35 -17.31
N LYS A 283 42.53 -5.05 -17.49
CA LYS A 283 41.75 -4.03 -16.75
C LYS A 283 40.28 -4.02 -17.17
N VAL A 284 39.97 -4.20 -18.44
CA VAL A 284 38.59 -4.29 -18.91
C VAL A 284 37.89 -5.55 -18.34
N THR A 285 38.64 -6.66 -18.26
CA THR A 285 38.12 -7.89 -17.66
C THR A 285 37.87 -7.73 -16.15
N GLU A 286 38.77 -7.05 -15.43
CA GLU A 286 38.57 -6.70 -14.01
C GLU A 286 37.30 -5.87 -13.80
N MET A 287 37.09 -4.84 -14.64
CA MET A 287 35.88 -4.01 -14.59
C MET A 287 34.60 -4.81 -14.89
N LYS A 288 34.63 -5.75 -15.85
CA LYS A 288 33.51 -6.65 -16.16
C LYS A 288 33.18 -7.58 -15.00
N ASN A 289 34.19 -8.04 -14.26
CA ASN A 289 34.02 -8.95 -13.12
C ASN A 289 33.58 -8.25 -11.82
N THR A 290 33.65 -6.91 -11.75
CA THR A 290 33.15 -6.16 -10.62
C THR A 290 31.63 -6.18 -10.64
N ASP A 291 30.99 -6.47 -9.51
CA ASP A 291 29.53 -6.51 -9.37
C ASP A 291 28.85 -5.22 -9.84
N MET A 292 27.78 -5.33 -10.65
CA MET A 292 27.10 -4.17 -11.22
C MET A 292 26.43 -3.29 -10.16
N ILE A 293 26.02 -3.86 -9.05
CA ILE A 293 25.43 -3.12 -7.92
C ILE A 293 26.54 -2.31 -7.24
N GLU A 294 27.67 -2.94 -7.00
CA GLU A 294 28.88 -2.26 -6.48
C GLU A 294 29.34 -1.14 -7.41
N ARG A 295 29.32 -1.36 -8.73
CA ARG A 295 29.68 -0.35 -9.74
C ARG A 295 28.75 0.86 -9.71
N GLY A 296 27.46 0.68 -9.41
CA GLY A 296 26.44 1.72 -9.33
C GLY A 296 26.39 2.46 -7.98
N ALA A 297 27.11 2.02 -6.95
CA ALA A 297 27.04 2.59 -5.61
C ALA A 297 27.50 4.06 -5.56
N GLU A 298 26.73 4.89 -4.85
CA GLU A 298 27.12 6.27 -4.54
C GLU A 298 28.36 6.31 -3.64
N GLY A 299 29.24 7.29 -3.88
CA GLY A 299 30.46 7.47 -3.07
C GLY A 299 31.63 6.54 -3.43
N ARG A 300 31.45 5.55 -4.32
CA ARG A 300 32.57 4.73 -4.81
C ARG A 300 33.46 5.49 -5.75
N GLU A 301 34.77 5.26 -5.66
CA GLU A 301 35.75 5.77 -6.60
C GLU A 301 35.50 5.21 -8.02
N LYS A 302 35.41 6.09 -9.01
CA LYS A 302 35.13 5.71 -10.40
C LYS A 302 36.42 5.33 -11.12
N ASN A 303 36.44 4.12 -11.72
CA ASN A 303 37.62 3.62 -12.44
C ASN A 303 37.38 3.53 -13.94
N GLY A 304 38.38 3.82 -14.69
CA GLY A 304 38.36 3.74 -16.16
C GLY A 304 39.72 3.54 -16.77
N ILE A 305 39.71 3.29 -18.06
CA ILE A 305 40.93 3.19 -18.89
C ILE A 305 40.69 3.91 -20.20
N ASP A 306 41.71 4.67 -20.65
CA ASP A 306 41.73 5.24 -21.99
C ASP A 306 41.78 4.11 -23.03
N SER A 307 40.81 4.12 -23.94
CA SER A 307 40.73 3.13 -25.00
C SER A 307 41.79 3.34 -26.10
N GLY A 308 42.38 4.56 -26.17
CA GLY A 308 43.18 5.03 -27.25
C GLY A 308 42.36 5.44 -28.51
N TRP A 309 41.04 5.39 -28.44
CA TRP A 309 40.10 5.82 -29.49
C TRP A 309 39.48 7.17 -29.18
N HIS A 310 38.94 7.82 -30.21
CA HIS A 310 38.36 9.15 -30.10
C HIS A 310 36.97 9.20 -30.73
N ILE A 311 36.19 10.14 -30.27
CA ILE A 311 34.87 10.47 -30.85
C ILE A 311 34.82 11.94 -31.29
N GLU A 312 34.10 12.20 -32.37
CA GLU A 312 33.72 13.57 -32.76
C GLU A 312 32.35 13.90 -32.12
N ASN A 313 32.30 15.01 -31.37
CA ASN A 313 31.07 15.61 -30.91
C ASN A 313 30.31 16.16 -32.13
N PRO A 314 29.08 15.72 -32.41
CA PRO A 314 28.37 16.10 -33.64
C PRO A 314 27.95 17.58 -33.65
N VAL A 315 27.88 18.25 -32.50
CA VAL A 315 27.45 19.64 -32.35
C VAL A 315 28.65 20.59 -32.34
N SER A 316 29.61 20.40 -31.44
CA SER A 316 30.80 21.27 -31.34
C SER A 316 31.91 20.96 -32.36
N LYS A 317 31.86 19.81 -33.02
CA LYS A 317 32.89 19.28 -33.94
C LYS A 317 34.24 18.97 -33.26
N GLU A 318 34.30 19.03 -31.95
CA GLU A 318 35.52 18.72 -31.22
C GLU A 318 35.74 17.19 -31.15
N ILE A 319 37.01 16.81 -31.25
CA ILE A 319 37.44 15.43 -31.08
C ILE A 319 37.87 15.24 -29.63
N VAL A 320 37.28 14.28 -28.93
CA VAL A 320 37.55 13.97 -27.52
C VAL A 320 37.83 12.48 -27.34
N PRO A 321 38.60 12.09 -26.29
CA PRO A 321 38.94 10.66 -26.07
C PRO A 321 37.74 9.83 -25.67
N LEU A 322 37.75 8.56 -26.07
CA LEU A 322 36.79 7.54 -25.69
C LEU A 322 37.39 6.68 -24.57
N TRP A 323 36.71 6.65 -23.41
CA TRP A 323 37.11 5.88 -22.25
C TRP A 323 36.22 4.65 -22.07
N ILE A 324 36.75 3.61 -21.42
CA ILE A 324 36.00 2.47 -20.90
C ILE A 324 36.00 2.63 -19.38
N ALA A 325 34.83 2.69 -18.74
CA ALA A 325 34.76 2.90 -17.31
C ALA A 325 33.67 2.08 -16.62
N ASP A 326 33.93 1.73 -15.36
CA ASP A 326 33.11 0.86 -14.55
C ASP A 326 31.80 1.52 -14.06
N TYR A 327 31.70 2.84 -14.05
CA TYR A 327 30.50 3.56 -13.58
C TYR A 327 29.41 3.72 -14.68
N VAL A 328 29.70 3.37 -15.92
CA VAL A 328 28.72 3.30 -16.98
C VAL A 328 28.19 1.88 -17.08
N LEU A 329 26.87 1.74 -17.02
CA LEU A 329 26.21 0.45 -17.02
C LEU A 329 25.53 0.19 -18.37
N MET A 330 25.69 -1.00 -18.92
CA MET A 330 25.12 -1.39 -20.22
C MET A 330 23.57 -1.43 -20.19
N ASN A 331 22.97 -1.64 -19.03
CA ASN A 331 21.52 -1.69 -18.83
C ASN A 331 20.88 -0.30 -18.66
N TYR A 332 21.68 0.79 -18.68
CA TYR A 332 21.19 2.17 -18.61
C TYR A 332 21.49 2.93 -19.88
N GLY A 333 20.47 3.41 -20.56
CA GLY A 333 20.63 4.15 -21.82
C GLY A 333 21.11 3.27 -22.98
N THR A 334 22.20 3.68 -23.59
CA THR A 334 22.87 2.99 -24.73
C THR A 334 24.13 2.24 -24.29
N GLY A 335 24.48 2.29 -23.02
CA GLY A 335 25.77 1.82 -22.53
C GLY A 335 26.94 2.76 -22.87
N ALA A 336 26.63 3.96 -23.41
CA ALA A 336 27.59 5.00 -23.75
C ALA A 336 27.07 6.36 -23.26
N VAL A 337 27.93 7.20 -22.71
CA VAL A 337 27.59 8.53 -22.18
C VAL A 337 28.63 9.56 -22.57
N MET A 338 28.23 10.83 -22.64
CA MET A 338 29.14 11.97 -22.75
C MET A 338 29.62 12.38 -21.35
N GLY A 339 30.90 12.72 -21.23
CA GLY A 339 31.49 13.25 -19.99
C GLY A 339 31.50 14.78 -20.01
N VAL A 340 30.83 15.39 -19.00
CA VAL A 340 30.67 16.85 -18.87
C VAL A 340 31.09 17.33 -17.49
N PRO A 341 32.36 17.24 -17.14
CA PRO A 341 32.84 17.41 -15.77
C PRO A 341 32.53 18.78 -15.13
N ALA A 342 32.33 19.82 -15.90
CA ALA A 342 31.93 21.11 -15.32
C ALA A 342 30.48 21.11 -14.77
N HIS A 343 29.64 20.12 -15.15
CA HIS A 343 28.20 20.14 -14.92
C HIS A 343 27.63 18.79 -14.40
N ASP A 344 28.50 17.85 -14.06
CA ASP A 344 28.13 16.56 -13.42
C ASP A 344 29.20 16.18 -12.38
N GLU A 345 28.78 15.87 -11.15
CA GLU A 345 29.67 15.55 -10.02
C GLU A 345 30.49 14.28 -10.25
N ARG A 346 29.90 13.26 -10.87
CA ARG A 346 30.59 12.00 -11.18
C ARG A 346 31.66 12.20 -12.24
N ASP A 347 31.33 12.98 -13.26
CA ASP A 347 32.25 13.30 -14.35
C ASP A 347 33.37 14.22 -13.85
N PHE A 348 33.08 15.14 -12.92
CA PHE A 348 34.07 16.00 -12.28
C PHE A 348 35.10 15.21 -11.49
N ALA A 349 34.62 14.25 -10.68
CA ALA A 349 35.49 13.38 -9.90
C ALA A 349 36.36 12.49 -10.83
N PHE A 350 35.76 11.96 -11.89
CA PHE A 350 36.48 11.15 -12.86
C PHE A 350 37.53 11.98 -13.63
N ALA A 351 37.16 13.17 -14.10
CA ALA A 351 38.08 14.08 -14.81
C ALA A 351 39.23 14.51 -13.90
N GLY A 352 38.98 14.77 -12.64
CA GLY A 352 40.01 15.10 -11.65
C GLY A 352 41.01 13.96 -11.44
N LYS A 353 40.55 12.72 -11.36
CA LYS A 353 41.40 11.52 -11.24
C LYS A 353 42.30 11.29 -12.43
N TYR A 354 41.80 11.50 -13.62
CA TYR A 354 42.51 11.21 -14.88
C TYR A 354 43.05 12.45 -15.59
N ASN A 355 43.02 13.62 -14.94
CA ASN A 355 43.50 14.91 -15.48
C ASN A 355 42.84 15.28 -16.80
N LEU A 356 41.55 15.03 -16.98
CA LEU A 356 40.78 15.37 -18.16
C LEU A 356 40.37 16.86 -18.13
N PRO A 357 40.19 17.51 -19.29
CA PRO A 357 39.76 18.89 -19.36
C PRO A 357 38.41 19.14 -18.73
N VAL A 358 38.24 20.26 -18.04
CA VAL A 358 36.95 20.70 -17.46
C VAL A 358 36.51 21.96 -18.20
N LYS A 359 35.42 21.86 -19.00
CA LYS A 359 34.91 22.94 -19.83
C LYS A 359 33.58 23.45 -19.28
N GLN A 360 33.57 24.65 -18.73
CA GLN A 360 32.35 25.29 -18.23
C GLN A 360 31.56 25.88 -19.40
N VAL A 361 30.26 25.49 -19.49
CA VAL A 361 29.31 25.99 -20.50
C VAL A 361 28.02 26.53 -19.92
N ILE A 362 27.85 26.44 -18.60
CA ILE A 362 26.75 27.07 -17.87
C ILE A 362 27.32 27.82 -16.68
N THR A 363 26.85 29.06 -16.46
CA THR A 363 27.25 29.91 -15.33
C THR A 363 26.02 30.41 -14.57
N SER A 364 26.21 31.00 -13.38
CA SER A 364 25.13 31.57 -12.58
C SER A 364 24.33 32.62 -13.36
N LYS A 365 23.06 32.78 -13.03
CA LYS A 365 22.18 33.85 -13.55
C LYS A 365 22.58 35.24 -13.08
N LYS A 366 23.45 35.36 -12.08
CA LYS A 366 23.97 36.63 -11.54
C LYS A 366 25.34 36.94 -12.16
N ALA A 367 25.46 38.09 -12.82
CA ALA A 367 26.61 38.42 -13.64
C ALA A 367 27.97 38.44 -12.92
N ASP A 368 28.00 38.67 -11.60
CA ASP A 368 29.22 38.82 -10.79
C ASP A 368 29.49 37.66 -9.81
N GLU A 369 28.72 36.55 -9.89
CA GLU A 369 28.86 35.42 -8.98
C GLU A 369 29.92 34.45 -9.50
N LYS A 370 30.99 34.28 -8.74
CA LYS A 370 32.02 33.29 -9.03
C LYS A 370 31.47 31.90 -8.77
N VAL A 371 31.33 31.12 -9.83
CA VAL A 371 30.75 29.78 -9.80
C VAL A 371 31.85 28.77 -9.43
N GLU A 372 31.58 27.93 -8.40
CA GLU A 372 32.40 26.77 -8.08
C GLU A 372 31.98 25.58 -8.98
N LEU A 373 32.98 24.81 -9.43
CA LEU A 373 32.74 23.62 -10.25
C LEU A 373 32.78 22.38 -9.36
N PRO A 374 31.94 21.35 -9.65
CA PRO A 374 30.96 21.28 -10.77
C PRO A 374 29.73 22.14 -10.50
N PHE A 375 29.26 22.86 -11.51
CA PHE A 375 28.02 23.65 -11.44
C PHE A 375 26.87 22.86 -12.06
N VAL A 376 26.05 22.26 -11.25
CA VAL A 376 24.94 21.35 -11.68
C VAL A 376 23.59 22.04 -11.82
N GLU A 377 23.47 23.29 -11.33
CA GLU A 377 22.24 24.06 -11.32
C GLU A 377 21.88 24.64 -12.69
N GLU A 378 20.65 25.17 -12.79
CA GLU A 378 20.24 25.96 -13.95
C GLU A 378 20.96 27.32 -13.98
N GLY A 379 21.40 27.72 -15.17
CA GLY A 379 22.13 28.95 -15.33
C GLY A 379 21.97 29.58 -16.71
N ILE A 380 23.00 30.33 -17.12
CA ILE A 380 23.09 30.97 -18.42
C ILE A 380 24.21 30.30 -19.24
N MET A 381 23.94 30.06 -20.51
CA MET A 381 24.89 29.43 -21.43
C MET A 381 26.07 30.36 -21.74
N ILE A 382 27.26 29.79 -21.62
CA ILE A 382 28.55 30.40 -22.06
C ILE A 382 29.35 29.37 -22.86
N ASN A 383 30.30 29.79 -23.65
CA ASN A 383 31.18 28.92 -24.43
C ASN A 383 30.44 27.87 -25.30
N SER A 384 29.23 28.21 -25.77
CA SER A 384 28.30 27.32 -26.45
C SER A 384 27.86 27.85 -27.83
N GLY A 385 28.75 28.62 -28.48
CA GLY A 385 28.51 29.17 -29.84
C GLY A 385 27.24 30.04 -29.89
N ASP A 386 26.36 29.74 -30.84
CA ASP A 386 25.12 30.50 -31.08
C ASP A 386 24.10 30.41 -29.92
N PHE A 387 24.33 29.51 -28.98
CA PHE A 387 23.47 29.32 -27.83
C PHE A 387 23.89 30.12 -26.59
N ASN A 388 24.99 30.88 -26.67
CA ASN A 388 25.44 31.77 -25.59
C ASN A 388 24.36 32.77 -25.17
N GLY A 389 24.23 32.98 -23.85
CA GLY A 389 23.26 33.92 -23.29
C GLY A 389 21.86 33.38 -23.11
N LEU A 390 21.54 32.18 -23.61
CA LEU A 390 20.27 31.52 -23.30
C LEU A 390 20.26 31.01 -21.87
N SER A 391 19.07 30.92 -21.28
CA SER A 391 18.92 30.08 -20.08
C SER A 391 19.19 28.63 -20.41
N SER A 392 19.77 27.85 -19.48
CA SER A 392 19.99 26.40 -19.67
C SER A 392 18.69 25.67 -20.04
N LYS A 393 17.55 26.13 -19.54
CA LYS A 393 16.23 25.59 -19.86
C LYS A 393 15.82 25.86 -21.32
N ASP A 394 16.04 27.05 -21.84
CA ASP A 394 15.78 27.35 -23.24
C ASP A 394 16.80 26.67 -24.15
N ALA A 395 18.05 26.54 -23.71
CA ALA A 395 19.10 25.85 -24.42
C ALA A 395 18.79 24.35 -24.61
N LEU A 396 18.22 23.67 -23.60
CA LEU A 396 17.72 22.29 -23.71
C LEU A 396 16.80 22.10 -24.92
N ILE A 397 15.87 23.03 -25.13
CA ILE A 397 14.91 22.97 -26.23
C ILE A 397 15.60 23.29 -27.57
N LYS A 398 16.29 24.44 -27.64
CA LYS A 398 16.87 24.95 -28.88
C LYS A 398 18.01 24.09 -29.41
N ILE A 399 18.86 23.53 -28.54
CA ILE A 399 19.93 22.62 -28.96
C ILE A 399 19.33 21.29 -29.43
N ALA A 400 18.28 20.79 -28.78
CA ALA A 400 17.58 19.58 -29.21
C ALA A 400 16.91 19.78 -30.59
N GLU A 401 16.28 20.94 -30.83
CA GLU A 401 15.75 21.31 -32.16
C GLU A 401 16.84 21.38 -33.22
N TYR A 402 17.96 22.03 -32.91
CA TYR A 402 19.13 22.08 -33.82
C TYR A 402 19.63 20.69 -34.16
N VAL A 403 19.71 19.79 -33.18
CA VAL A 403 20.16 18.41 -33.37
C VAL A 403 19.22 17.65 -34.32
N GLU A 404 17.90 17.84 -34.21
CA GLU A 404 16.92 17.23 -35.11
C GLU A 404 16.98 17.81 -36.53
N GLU A 405 17.02 19.14 -36.64
CA GLU A 405 17.12 19.83 -37.95
C GLU A 405 18.37 19.41 -38.75
N LYS A 406 19.49 19.16 -38.05
CA LYS A 406 20.74 18.76 -38.65
C LYS A 406 20.86 17.23 -38.80
N ASN A 407 19.85 16.43 -38.47
CA ASN A 407 19.88 14.97 -38.46
C ASN A 407 21.05 14.36 -37.64
N LEU A 408 21.44 15.04 -36.53
CA LEU A 408 22.51 14.58 -35.64
C LEU A 408 22.00 13.68 -34.53
N GLY A 409 20.68 13.63 -34.35
CA GLY A 409 19.97 12.87 -33.34
C GLY A 409 18.49 13.21 -33.34
N GLN A 410 17.81 12.84 -32.25
CA GLN A 410 16.38 13.09 -32.10
C GLN A 410 16.00 13.30 -30.63
N ARG A 411 14.98 14.07 -30.40
CA ARG A 411 14.35 14.14 -29.09
C ARG A 411 13.61 12.83 -28.81
N THR A 412 13.78 12.27 -27.63
CA THR A 412 13.16 11.02 -27.23
C THR A 412 13.01 10.98 -25.72
N TYR A 413 12.33 9.97 -25.24
CA TYR A 413 12.25 9.69 -23.82
C TYR A 413 12.66 8.25 -23.56
N LYS A 414 13.16 8.00 -22.37
CA LYS A 414 13.48 6.65 -21.87
C LYS A 414 12.84 6.45 -20.53
N TYR A 415 12.54 5.20 -20.22
CA TYR A 415 11.99 4.79 -18.93
C TYR A 415 13.07 4.10 -18.11
N ARG A 416 13.03 4.32 -16.79
CA ARG A 416 13.79 3.50 -15.86
C ARG A 416 13.17 2.10 -15.75
N LEU A 417 11.83 2.04 -15.81
CA LEU A 417 11.06 0.80 -15.83
C LEU A 417 11.63 -0.15 -16.87
N LYS A 418 11.79 -1.40 -16.48
CA LYS A 418 12.19 -2.51 -17.36
C LYS A 418 11.03 -3.48 -17.54
N ASP A 419 11.07 -4.26 -18.62
CA ASP A 419 10.11 -5.32 -18.82
C ASP A 419 10.14 -6.33 -17.67
N TRP A 420 8.97 -6.82 -17.30
CA TRP A 420 8.81 -7.69 -16.17
C TRP A 420 9.21 -9.13 -16.51
N GLY A 421 10.33 -9.61 -15.93
CA GLY A 421 10.80 -10.98 -16.08
C GLY A 421 9.97 -11.93 -15.23
N ILE A 422 9.25 -12.84 -15.88
CA ILE A 422 8.26 -13.71 -15.24
C ILE A 422 8.75 -15.14 -15.01
N SER A 423 9.85 -15.58 -15.59
CA SER A 423 10.35 -16.96 -15.44
C SER A 423 10.91 -17.21 -14.05
N ARG A 424 10.51 -18.30 -13.42
CA ARG A 424 11.03 -18.79 -12.13
C ARG A 424 11.41 -20.27 -12.25
N GLN A 425 12.61 -20.61 -11.82
CA GLN A 425 13.13 -21.98 -11.80
C GLN A 425 12.68 -22.68 -10.51
N ARG A 426 11.35 -22.86 -10.39
CA ARG A 426 10.66 -23.39 -9.21
C ARG A 426 9.49 -24.27 -9.60
N TYR A 427 9.21 -25.23 -8.74
CA TYR A 427 8.07 -26.12 -8.91
C TYR A 427 6.74 -25.44 -8.53
N TRP A 428 6.68 -24.80 -7.34
CA TRP A 428 5.43 -24.30 -6.77
C TRP A 428 5.05 -22.93 -7.36
N GLY A 429 4.51 -22.95 -8.57
CA GLY A 429 4.09 -21.82 -9.36
C GLY A 429 3.30 -22.24 -10.60
N THR A 430 2.68 -21.31 -11.30
CA THR A 430 1.95 -21.58 -12.55
C THR A 430 2.90 -22.01 -13.66
N PRO A 431 2.80 -23.24 -14.22
CA PRO A 431 3.64 -23.65 -15.34
C PRO A 431 3.44 -22.78 -16.57
N ILE A 432 4.53 -22.44 -17.26
CA ILE A 432 4.48 -21.71 -18.52
C ILE A 432 3.99 -22.64 -19.64
N PRO A 433 2.90 -22.31 -20.38
CA PRO A 433 2.24 -23.21 -21.32
C PRO A 433 2.91 -23.24 -22.70
N VAL A 434 4.23 -23.45 -22.73
CA VAL A 434 5.05 -23.47 -23.94
C VAL A 434 5.73 -24.81 -24.12
N LEU A 435 5.84 -25.24 -25.36
CA LEU A 435 6.53 -26.45 -25.77
C LEU A 435 7.58 -26.13 -26.84
N TYR A 436 8.67 -26.91 -26.84
CA TYR A 436 9.74 -26.85 -27.84
C TYR A 436 9.73 -28.12 -28.69
N CYS A 437 9.42 -27.96 -29.96
CA CYS A 437 9.37 -29.03 -30.96
C CYS A 437 10.51 -28.85 -31.96
N GLU A 438 11.25 -29.91 -32.21
CA GLU A 438 12.35 -29.87 -33.20
C GLU A 438 11.90 -29.43 -34.60
N LYS A 439 10.65 -29.78 -34.96
CA LYS A 439 10.08 -29.45 -36.28
C LYS A 439 9.39 -28.08 -36.32
N CYS A 440 8.67 -27.72 -35.27
CA CYS A 440 7.81 -26.54 -35.24
C CYS A 440 8.43 -25.37 -34.49
N GLY A 441 9.54 -25.57 -33.75
CA GLY A 441 10.14 -24.58 -32.90
C GLY A 441 9.34 -24.41 -31.59
N GLU A 442 9.22 -23.17 -31.16
CA GLU A 442 8.45 -22.77 -29.99
C GLU A 442 6.94 -22.79 -30.29
N VAL A 443 6.15 -23.45 -29.47
CA VAL A 443 4.71 -23.66 -29.68
C VAL A 443 3.96 -23.49 -28.38
N LEU A 444 2.83 -22.78 -28.41
CA LEU A 444 1.92 -22.66 -27.28
C LEU A 444 1.07 -23.93 -27.11
N GLU A 445 0.77 -24.33 -25.89
CA GLU A 445 -0.20 -25.38 -25.59
C GLU A 445 -1.60 -24.96 -26.11
N LYS A 446 -2.43 -25.92 -26.49
CA LYS A 446 -3.82 -25.64 -26.92
C LYS A 446 -4.71 -25.23 -25.74
N ASP A 447 -5.74 -24.44 -25.99
CA ASP A 447 -6.67 -24.00 -24.96
C ASP A 447 -7.44 -25.16 -24.31
N GLU A 448 -7.80 -26.16 -25.12
CA GLU A 448 -8.47 -27.36 -24.65
C GLU A 448 -7.62 -28.26 -23.74
N ASN A 449 -6.31 -28.11 -23.78
CA ASN A 449 -5.36 -28.84 -22.93
C ASN A 449 -5.00 -28.11 -21.63
N LEU A 450 -5.50 -26.91 -21.44
CA LEU A 450 -5.29 -26.14 -20.21
C LEU A 450 -6.22 -26.62 -19.10
N PRO A 451 -5.75 -26.68 -17.87
CA PRO A 451 -4.41 -26.29 -17.42
C PRO A 451 -3.33 -27.37 -17.65
N VAL A 452 -2.10 -26.91 -17.94
CA VAL A 452 -0.91 -27.74 -17.78
C VAL A 452 -0.71 -27.95 -16.29
N ILE A 453 -0.92 -29.20 -15.83
CA ILE A 453 -0.91 -29.53 -14.41
C ILE A 453 0.51 -29.73 -13.89
N LEU A 454 0.78 -29.28 -12.66
CA LEU A 454 2.00 -29.56 -11.94
C LEU A 454 2.09 -31.09 -11.67
N PRO A 455 3.25 -31.73 -11.95
CA PRO A 455 3.40 -33.16 -11.73
C PRO A 455 3.61 -33.50 -10.25
N ASP A 456 3.20 -34.72 -9.85
CA ASP A 456 3.38 -35.22 -8.48
C ASP A 456 4.70 -36.01 -8.29
N ASP A 457 5.38 -36.40 -9.40
CA ASP A 457 6.61 -37.21 -9.43
C ASP A 457 7.89 -36.38 -9.30
N ILE A 458 7.88 -35.39 -8.38
CA ILE A 458 8.97 -34.41 -8.21
C ILE A 458 9.89 -34.78 -7.05
N GLU A 459 11.18 -34.65 -7.28
CA GLU A 459 12.20 -34.71 -6.23
C GLU A 459 12.61 -33.32 -5.76
N PHE A 460 12.38 -33.05 -4.48
CA PHE A 460 12.81 -31.79 -3.84
C PHE A 460 14.21 -31.95 -3.25
N SER A 461 15.23 -31.85 -4.09
CA SER A 461 16.64 -31.94 -3.67
C SER A 461 17.18 -30.65 -3.04
N GLY A 462 16.43 -29.56 -3.11
CA GLY A 462 16.90 -28.23 -2.71
C GLY A 462 17.87 -27.57 -3.70
N ASN A 463 18.27 -28.26 -4.76
CA ASN A 463 19.19 -27.80 -5.79
C ASN A 463 18.56 -27.83 -7.18
N GLY A 464 18.66 -26.72 -7.92
CA GLY A 464 18.17 -26.62 -9.30
C GLY A 464 16.65 -26.49 -9.41
N ASN A 465 16.15 -26.63 -10.63
CA ASN A 465 14.71 -26.57 -10.93
C ASN A 465 14.07 -27.96 -10.75
N PRO A 466 13.16 -28.16 -9.78
CA PRO A 466 12.56 -29.47 -9.54
C PRO A 466 11.77 -30.02 -10.75
N LEU A 467 11.15 -29.17 -11.58
CA LEU A 467 10.41 -29.61 -12.78
C LEU A 467 11.29 -30.31 -13.82
N GLU A 468 12.61 -30.05 -13.82
CA GLU A 468 13.58 -30.77 -14.65
C GLU A 468 13.76 -32.24 -14.23
N THR A 469 13.34 -32.60 -13.01
CA THR A 469 13.46 -34.00 -12.53
C THR A 469 12.33 -34.89 -13.06
N SER A 470 11.15 -34.32 -13.41
CA SER A 470 10.01 -35.06 -13.93
C SER A 470 10.11 -35.26 -15.45
N ASN A 471 10.30 -36.50 -15.88
CA ASN A 471 10.20 -36.86 -17.29
C ASN A 471 8.75 -36.82 -17.79
N GLN A 472 7.81 -37.18 -16.96
CA GLN A 472 6.39 -37.14 -17.29
C GLN A 472 5.94 -35.71 -17.62
N PHE A 473 6.44 -34.72 -16.92
CA PHE A 473 6.16 -33.29 -17.21
C PHE A 473 6.87 -32.78 -18.45
N LYS A 474 8.16 -33.08 -18.60
CA LYS A 474 8.98 -32.57 -19.71
C LYS A 474 8.58 -33.13 -21.06
N GLU A 475 8.25 -34.43 -21.13
CA GLU A 475 7.91 -35.08 -22.40
C GLU A 475 6.46 -34.79 -22.77
N ALA A 476 6.27 -34.26 -23.96
CA ALA A 476 4.96 -33.87 -24.44
C ALA A 476 4.80 -34.13 -25.94
N THR A 477 3.60 -34.09 -26.42
CA THR A 477 3.27 -34.15 -27.87
C THR A 477 3.06 -32.73 -28.39
N CYS A 478 3.73 -32.42 -29.49
CA CYS A 478 3.58 -31.12 -30.15
C CYS A 478 2.13 -30.92 -30.63
N PRO A 479 1.44 -29.86 -30.16
CA PRO A 479 0.05 -29.61 -30.56
C PRO A 479 -0.11 -29.26 -32.03
N CYS A 480 0.98 -28.87 -32.74
CA CYS A 480 0.94 -28.51 -34.15
C CYS A 480 1.16 -29.70 -35.08
N CYS A 481 2.18 -30.52 -34.83
CA CYS A 481 2.56 -31.59 -35.77
C CYS A 481 2.37 -33.01 -35.23
N GLY A 482 1.97 -33.17 -33.94
CA GLY A 482 1.83 -34.47 -33.30
C GLY A 482 3.16 -35.21 -32.97
N GLY A 483 4.31 -34.58 -33.24
CA GLY A 483 5.64 -35.12 -32.95
C GLY A 483 6.02 -34.89 -31.47
N LYS A 484 7.20 -35.44 -31.10
CA LYS A 484 7.78 -35.22 -29.77
C LYS A 484 8.09 -33.74 -29.54
N ALA A 485 7.79 -33.25 -28.34
CA ALA A 485 8.13 -31.92 -27.88
C ALA A 485 8.56 -31.98 -26.43
N ARG A 486 9.27 -30.95 -25.96
CA ARG A 486 9.65 -30.75 -24.57
C ARG A 486 8.88 -29.55 -23.99
N ARG A 487 8.28 -29.68 -22.81
CA ARG A 487 7.67 -28.54 -22.09
C ARG A 487 8.74 -27.60 -21.55
N ASP A 488 8.38 -26.32 -21.50
CA ASP A 488 9.09 -25.36 -20.68
C ASP A 488 8.98 -25.78 -19.21
N THR A 489 10.05 -25.69 -18.46
CA THR A 489 10.13 -26.13 -17.07
C THR A 489 10.14 -24.95 -16.10
N ASP A 490 10.08 -23.73 -16.60
CA ASP A 490 9.90 -22.55 -15.77
C ASP A 490 8.43 -22.38 -15.34
N THR A 491 8.24 -21.81 -14.17
CA THR A 491 6.94 -21.34 -13.69
C THR A 491 6.88 -19.83 -13.72
N MET A 492 5.69 -19.28 -13.72
CA MET A 492 5.50 -17.82 -13.71
C MET A 492 5.80 -17.25 -12.33
N ASP A 493 6.24 -15.99 -12.29
CA ASP A 493 6.29 -15.18 -11.08
C ASP A 493 4.91 -15.15 -10.39
N THR A 494 4.88 -15.32 -9.08
CA THR A 494 3.64 -15.37 -8.29
C THR A 494 2.87 -14.05 -8.30
N PHE A 495 3.51 -12.93 -8.64
CA PHE A 495 2.79 -11.68 -8.88
C PHE A 495 1.85 -11.74 -10.10
N VAL A 496 2.03 -12.71 -11.01
CA VAL A 496 1.05 -12.97 -12.08
C VAL A 496 -0.29 -13.42 -11.46
N ASP A 497 -0.24 -14.28 -10.45
CA ASP A 497 -1.42 -14.76 -9.73
C ASP A 497 -2.18 -13.60 -9.07
N SER A 498 -1.47 -12.72 -8.38
CA SER A 498 -2.06 -11.60 -7.64
C SER A 498 -2.37 -10.36 -8.49
N SER A 499 -2.02 -10.35 -9.79
CA SER A 499 -2.27 -9.17 -10.65
C SER A 499 -3.71 -9.04 -11.12
N TRP A 500 -4.56 -10.06 -10.99
CA TRP A 500 -5.94 -10.05 -11.49
C TRP A 500 -6.96 -10.78 -10.59
N TYR A 501 -6.57 -11.28 -9.42
CA TYR A 501 -7.41 -12.06 -8.51
C TYR A 501 -8.72 -11.37 -8.13
N PHE A 502 -8.69 -10.05 -7.99
CA PHE A 502 -9.86 -9.23 -7.68
C PHE A 502 -10.95 -9.30 -8.76
N LEU A 503 -10.57 -9.58 -10.00
CA LEU A 503 -11.51 -9.83 -11.09
C LEU A 503 -12.11 -11.25 -10.99
N ARG A 504 -11.27 -12.24 -10.63
CA ARG A 504 -11.74 -13.62 -10.42
C ARG A 504 -12.75 -13.72 -9.30
N TYR A 505 -12.62 -12.93 -8.26
CA TYR A 505 -13.60 -12.85 -7.18
C TYR A 505 -15.00 -12.44 -7.65
N CYS A 506 -15.09 -11.64 -8.68
CA CYS A 506 -16.38 -11.23 -9.22
C CYS A 506 -17.16 -12.42 -9.81
N ASP A 507 -16.45 -13.40 -10.41
CA ASP A 507 -17.04 -14.56 -11.07
C ASP A 507 -16.19 -15.84 -10.88
N PRO A 508 -16.01 -16.31 -9.61
CA PRO A 508 -15.01 -17.33 -9.28
C PRO A 508 -15.35 -18.73 -9.81
N LYS A 509 -16.63 -19.01 -10.08
CA LYS A 509 -17.13 -20.32 -10.52
C LYS A 509 -17.22 -20.47 -12.06
N ASN A 510 -16.80 -19.46 -12.82
CA ASN A 510 -16.81 -19.52 -14.29
C ASN A 510 -15.76 -20.53 -14.79
N LEU A 511 -16.18 -21.55 -15.51
CA LEU A 511 -15.31 -22.58 -16.05
C LEU A 511 -14.89 -22.32 -17.50
N ASN A 512 -15.57 -21.38 -18.19
CA ASN A 512 -15.38 -21.12 -19.61
C ASN A 512 -14.50 -19.90 -19.89
N LEU A 513 -14.50 -18.94 -18.97
CA LEU A 513 -13.75 -17.68 -19.05
C LEU A 513 -13.07 -17.40 -17.70
N PRO A 514 -12.01 -16.59 -17.65
CA PRO A 514 -11.44 -16.14 -16.39
C PRO A 514 -12.48 -15.42 -15.51
N PHE A 515 -13.41 -14.74 -16.16
CA PHE A 515 -14.61 -14.06 -15.62
C PHE A 515 -15.50 -13.59 -16.78
N ALA A 516 -16.78 -13.35 -16.50
CA ALA A 516 -17.69 -12.72 -17.45
C ALA A 516 -17.54 -11.20 -17.39
N LYS A 517 -17.37 -10.55 -18.56
CA LYS A 517 -17.21 -9.10 -18.70
C LYS A 517 -18.35 -8.33 -18.02
N GLU A 518 -19.59 -8.77 -18.26
CA GLU A 518 -20.78 -8.12 -17.75
C GLU A 518 -20.86 -8.13 -16.22
N ILE A 519 -20.24 -9.12 -15.58
CA ILE A 519 -20.16 -9.22 -14.12
C ILE A 519 -19.05 -8.30 -13.59
N VAL A 520 -17.87 -8.39 -14.19
CA VAL A 520 -16.72 -7.59 -13.77
C VAL A 520 -16.98 -6.09 -13.95
N ASP A 521 -17.59 -5.67 -15.07
CA ASP A 521 -17.91 -4.26 -15.31
C ASP A 521 -18.91 -3.68 -14.28
N LYS A 522 -19.68 -4.52 -13.56
CA LYS A 522 -20.55 -4.08 -12.44
C LYS A 522 -19.79 -3.85 -11.13
N TRP A 523 -18.61 -4.45 -10.96
CA TRP A 523 -17.85 -4.43 -9.74
C TRP A 523 -16.55 -3.61 -9.83
N THR A 524 -16.11 -3.28 -11.05
CA THR A 524 -14.85 -2.56 -11.27
C THR A 524 -15.06 -1.15 -11.80
N PRO A 525 -14.21 -0.21 -11.42
CA PRO A 525 -13.06 -0.36 -10.52
C PRO A 525 -13.46 -0.68 -9.07
N VAL A 526 -12.63 -1.44 -8.35
CA VAL A 526 -12.81 -1.71 -6.91
C VAL A 526 -12.95 -0.39 -6.15
N ASP A 527 -14.01 -0.22 -5.37
CA ASP A 527 -14.29 1.05 -4.69
C ASP A 527 -13.29 1.36 -3.58
N GLN A 528 -12.91 0.36 -2.78
CA GLN A 528 -11.93 0.52 -1.73
C GLN A 528 -10.96 -0.66 -1.68
N TYR A 529 -9.69 -0.40 -1.90
CA TYR A 529 -8.62 -1.36 -1.73
C TYR A 529 -7.76 -1.04 -0.49
N ILE A 530 -7.41 -2.06 0.29
CA ILE A 530 -6.64 -1.93 1.52
C ILE A 530 -5.43 -2.86 1.43
N GLY A 531 -4.22 -2.28 1.57
CA GLY A 531 -2.97 -3.04 1.48
C GLY A 531 -1.75 -2.29 2.02
N GLY A 532 -0.59 -2.94 2.00
CA GLY A 532 0.67 -2.35 2.44
C GLY A 532 1.28 -1.42 1.39
N VAL A 533 1.94 -0.34 1.84
CA VAL A 533 2.65 0.61 0.95
C VAL A 533 3.83 -0.02 0.23
N GLU A 534 4.41 -1.11 0.75
CA GLU A 534 5.51 -1.87 0.17
C GLU A 534 5.18 -2.44 -1.22
N HIS A 535 3.90 -2.58 -1.53
CA HIS A 535 3.44 -3.08 -2.83
C HIS A 535 3.25 -1.98 -3.89
N ALA A 536 3.60 -0.73 -3.59
CA ALA A 536 3.38 0.43 -4.48
C ALA A 536 3.96 0.22 -5.89
N VAL A 537 5.19 -0.26 -6.00
CA VAL A 537 5.92 -0.48 -7.27
C VAL A 537 6.00 -1.96 -7.69
N MET A 538 5.41 -2.85 -6.93
CA MET A 538 5.26 -4.29 -7.21
C MET A 538 3.84 -4.62 -7.60
N HIS A 539 3.09 -5.29 -6.72
CA HIS A 539 1.73 -5.75 -6.98
C HIS A 539 0.81 -4.66 -7.55
N LEU A 540 0.80 -3.44 -6.99
CA LEU A 540 -0.11 -2.38 -7.46
C LEU A 540 0.21 -1.93 -8.89
N LEU A 541 1.48 -1.86 -9.25
CA LEU A 541 1.90 -1.51 -10.61
C LEU A 541 1.55 -2.63 -11.59
N TYR A 542 1.80 -3.89 -11.21
CA TYR A 542 1.47 -5.05 -12.03
C TYR A 542 -0.04 -5.25 -12.20
N ALA A 543 -0.83 -5.03 -11.14
CA ALA A 543 -2.28 -5.08 -11.22
C ALA A 543 -2.85 -4.02 -12.18
N ARG A 544 -2.30 -2.79 -12.16
CA ARG A 544 -2.66 -1.73 -13.11
C ARG A 544 -2.29 -2.11 -14.56
N PHE A 545 -1.10 -2.66 -14.76
CA PHE A 545 -0.67 -3.16 -16.06
C PHE A 545 -1.59 -4.26 -16.58
N PHE A 546 -1.84 -5.32 -15.78
CA PHE A 546 -2.75 -6.40 -16.15
C PHE A 546 -4.14 -5.90 -16.48
N PHE A 547 -4.66 -4.98 -15.69
CA PHE A 547 -5.98 -4.41 -15.89
C PHE A 547 -6.12 -3.71 -17.25
N LYS A 548 -5.10 -2.92 -17.65
CA LYS A 548 -5.05 -2.27 -18.96
C LYS A 548 -4.93 -3.30 -20.09
N VAL A 549 -4.11 -4.32 -19.93
CA VAL A 549 -4.00 -5.42 -20.92
C VAL A 549 -5.33 -6.15 -21.06
N LEU A 550 -6.04 -6.45 -19.97
CA LEU A 550 -7.35 -7.11 -20.00
C LEU A 550 -8.43 -6.23 -20.66
N ARG A 551 -8.39 -4.93 -20.44
CA ARG A 551 -9.22 -3.95 -21.17
C ARG A 551 -8.95 -4.03 -22.68
N ASP A 552 -7.71 -4.04 -23.10
CA ASP A 552 -7.31 -4.09 -24.51
C ASP A 552 -7.56 -5.45 -25.16
N LEU A 553 -7.72 -6.50 -24.36
CA LEU A 553 -8.24 -7.79 -24.78
C LEU A 553 -9.78 -7.81 -24.88
N GLY A 554 -10.45 -6.73 -24.47
CA GLY A 554 -11.92 -6.61 -24.50
C GLY A 554 -12.63 -7.33 -23.36
N LEU A 555 -11.93 -7.74 -22.31
CA LEU A 555 -12.45 -8.51 -21.18
C LEU A 555 -13.07 -7.63 -20.09
N LEU A 556 -12.82 -6.34 -20.10
CA LEU A 556 -13.40 -5.34 -19.19
C LEU A 556 -13.37 -3.96 -19.84
N THR A 557 -14.00 -2.97 -19.21
CA THR A 557 -14.18 -1.62 -19.78
C THR A 557 -13.38 -0.54 -19.05
N ALA A 558 -13.21 -0.62 -17.74
CA ALA A 558 -12.57 0.42 -16.95
C ALA A 558 -11.04 0.51 -17.22
N ASN A 559 -10.43 1.66 -16.92
CA ASN A 559 -9.01 1.92 -17.16
C ASN A 559 -8.09 1.61 -15.98
N GLU A 560 -8.61 1.78 -14.75
CA GLU A 560 -7.85 1.58 -13.53
C GLU A 560 -8.55 0.58 -12.61
N PRO A 561 -7.81 -0.30 -11.92
CA PRO A 561 -8.41 -1.39 -11.15
C PRO A 561 -9.04 -0.93 -9.83
N PHE A 562 -8.50 0.11 -9.20
CA PHE A 562 -8.83 0.53 -7.84
C PHE A 562 -9.12 2.01 -7.79
N LYS A 563 -10.34 2.37 -7.39
CA LYS A 563 -10.79 3.76 -7.26
C LYS A 563 -10.15 4.47 -6.06
N ARG A 564 -10.12 3.77 -4.92
CA ARG A 564 -9.51 4.28 -3.69
C ARG A 564 -8.55 3.25 -3.11
N LEU A 565 -7.40 3.73 -2.65
CA LEU A 565 -6.39 2.92 -1.98
C LEU A 565 -6.15 3.45 -0.57
N LEU A 566 -6.24 2.58 0.42
CA LEU A 566 -5.82 2.83 1.78
C LEU A 566 -4.55 2.03 2.06
N THR A 567 -3.43 2.73 2.29
CA THR A 567 -2.19 2.09 2.72
C THR A 567 -2.14 2.07 4.24
N GLN A 568 -2.27 0.88 4.81
CA GLN A 568 -2.24 0.72 6.26
C GLN A 568 -0.82 0.91 6.82
N GLY A 569 -0.75 1.50 8.02
CA GLY A 569 0.50 1.58 8.78
C GLY A 569 0.90 0.23 9.37
N MET A 570 2.18 0.07 9.66
CA MET A 570 2.73 -1.15 10.26
C MET A 570 2.29 -1.33 11.72
N VAL A 571 2.29 -2.58 12.18
CA VAL A 571 2.17 -2.88 13.61
C VAL A 571 3.57 -3.01 14.19
N LEU A 572 3.84 -2.23 15.22
CA LEU A 572 5.09 -2.19 15.93
C LEU A 572 4.96 -2.92 17.27
N GLY A 573 6.03 -3.56 17.68
CA GLY A 573 6.14 -4.19 18.99
C GLY A 573 7.56 -4.16 19.52
N PRO A 574 7.75 -4.32 20.84
CA PRO A 574 9.08 -4.38 21.42
C PRO A 574 9.81 -5.64 20.96
N SER A 575 11.04 -5.47 20.50
CA SER A 575 11.99 -6.55 20.24
C SER A 575 13.09 -6.54 21.29
N TYR A 576 13.56 -7.72 21.66
CA TYR A 576 14.51 -7.93 22.74
C TYR A 576 15.75 -8.65 22.19
N TYR A 577 16.83 -7.91 22.00
CA TYR A 577 18.05 -8.46 21.42
C TYR A 577 19.08 -8.76 22.52
N SER A 578 19.57 -10.01 22.54
CA SER A 578 20.70 -10.44 23.38
C SER A 578 22.01 -10.29 22.60
N GLU A 579 22.91 -9.44 23.11
CA GLU A 579 24.24 -9.30 22.52
C GLU A 579 25.10 -10.57 22.74
N LYS A 580 24.92 -11.24 23.89
CA LYS A 580 25.66 -12.48 24.20
C LYS A 580 25.30 -13.64 23.27
N GLU A 581 23.99 -13.77 22.98
CA GLU A 581 23.49 -14.86 22.14
C GLU A 581 23.42 -14.47 20.67
N ASN A 582 23.66 -13.19 20.34
CA ASN A 582 23.54 -12.63 18.98
C ASN A 582 22.21 -12.97 18.31
N ARG A 583 21.10 -12.89 19.08
CA ARG A 583 19.75 -13.19 18.60
C ARG A 583 18.65 -12.42 19.33
N TYR A 584 17.48 -12.36 18.71
CA TYR A 584 16.28 -11.87 19.36
C TYR A 584 15.63 -12.96 20.22
N LEU A 585 15.25 -12.58 21.46
CA LEU A 585 14.53 -13.46 22.38
C LEU A 585 13.02 -13.31 22.20
N LEU A 586 12.27 -14.37 22.54
CA LEU A 586 10.81 -14.30 22.59
C LEU A 586 10.37 -13.50 23.83
N PRO A 587 9.27 -12.72 23.76
CA PRO A 587 8.76 -11.95 24.90
C PRO A 587 8.55 -12.78 26.18
N LYS A 588 8.18 -14.06 26.06
CA LYS A 588 8.00 -14.99 27.18
C LYS A 588 9.28 -15.35 27.92
N ASP A 589 10.44 -15.22 27.25
CA ASP A 589 11.77 -15.54 27.79
C ASP A 589 12.46 -14.27 28.38
N VAL A 590 11.69 -13.16 28.52
CA VAL A 590 12.17 -11.86 28.95
C VAL A 590 11.55 -11.48 30.29
N VAL A 591 12.41 -11.01 31.21
CA VAL A 591 12.00 -10.50 32.52
C VAL A 591 12.06 -8.98 32.52
N LEU A 592 10.92 -8.31 32.63
CA LEU A 592 10.83 -6.85 32.72
C LEU A 592 11.04 -6.40 34.18
N LYS A 593 11.93 -5.44 34.40
CA LYS A 593 12.19 -4.78 35.70
C LYS A 593 12.21 -3.27 35.52
N GLY A 594 11.08 -2.61 35.80
CA GLY A 594 10.87 -1.20 35.46
C GLY A 594 10.94 -1.01 33.95
N ASP A 595 11.74 -0.07 33.48
CA ASP A 595 11.91 0.24 32.07
C ASP A 595 12.98 -0.61 31.36
N LYS A 596 13.56 -1.60 32.06
CA LYS A 596 14.61 -2.47 31.51
C LYS A 596 14.14 -3.90 31.34
N ALA A 597 14.67 -4.55 30.32
CA ALA A 597 14.42 -5.95 30.00
C ALA A 597 15.67 -6.81 30.23
N TYR A 598 15.48 -7.99 30.79
CA TYR A 598 16.54 -8.93 31.10
C TYR A 598 16.21 -10.32 30.55
N SER A 599 17.23 -11.06 30.13
CA SER A 599 17.09 -12.49 29.83
C SER A 599 16.88 -13.28 31.13
N GLU A 600 16.45 -14.54 31.04
CA GLU A 600 16.40 -15.44 32.20
C GLU A 600 17.76 -15.59 32.92
N SER A 601 18.86 -15.49 32.16
CA SER A 601 20.23 -15.53 32.72
C SER A 601 20.69 -14.21 33.37
N GLY A 602 19.86 -13.15 33.37
CA GLY A 602 20.13 -11.85 33.97
C GLY A 602 20.91 -10.88 33.10
N GLU A 603 21.06 -11.13 31.79
CA GLU A 603 21.64 -10.17 30.82
C GLU A 603 20.65 -9.04 30.56
N GLU A 604 21.11 -7.78 30.62
CA GLU A 604 20.33 -6.64 30.18
C GLU A 604 20.22 -6.66 28.64
N LEU A 605 18.99 -6.64 28.12
CA LEU A 605 18.70 -6.75 26.70
C LEU A 605 18.54 -5.39 26.05
N GLN A 606 18.91 -5.28 24.78
CA GLN A 606 18.55 -4.11 23.97
C GLN A 606 17.07 -4.19 23.60
N VAL A 607 16.33 -3.13 23.94
CA VAL A 607 14.90 -3.01 23.63
C VAL A 607 14.70 -1.98 22.51
N LYS A 608 13.98 -2.37 21.45
CA LYS A 608 13.57 -1.46 20.37
C LYS A 608 12.11 -1.70 20.03
N VAL A 609 11.35 -0.62 19.83
CA VAL A 609 10.01 -0.70 19.27
C VAL A 609 10.15 -0.64 17.75
N GLU A 610 9.81 -1.72 17.08
CA GLU A 610 10.00 -1.84 15.64
C GLU A 610 8.94 -2.78 14.99
N LYS A 611 8.90 -2.81 13.65
CA LYS A 611 7.97 -3.64 12.89
C LYS A 611 7.99 -5.09 13.40
N MET A 612 6.80 -5.62 13.71
CA MET A 612 6.64 -7.02 14.08
C MET A 612 7.04 -7.94 12.93
N SER A 613 7.94 -8.89 13.23
CA SER A 613 8.42 -9.88 12.27
C SER A 613 8.84 -11.18 12.94
N LYS A 614 8.78 -12.30 12.21
CA LYS A 614 9.25 -13.61 12.69
C LYS A 614 10.73 -13.60 13.04
N SER A 615 11.55 -12.87 12.27
CA SER A 615 13.01 -12.77 12.51
C SER A 615 13.39 -12.03 13.78
N LYS A 616 12.50 -11.19 14.31
CA LYS A 616 12.72 -10.40 15.53
C LYS A 616 12.00 -10.98 16.73
N ASN A 617 11.27 -12.06 16.57
CA ASN A 617 10.51 -12.74 17.62
C ASN A 617 9.55 -11.82 18.41
N ASN A 618 9.13 -10.71 17.82
CA ASN A 618 8.27 -9.70 18.44
C ASN A 618 6.83 -9.70 17.94
N GLY A 619 6.43 -10.73 17.18
CA GLY A 619 5.06 -10.91 16.70
C GLY A 619 4.13 -11.40 17.80
N VAL A 620 2.89 -10.91 17.78
CA VAL A 620 1.79 -11.37 18.62
C VAL A 620 0.89 -12.31 17.81
N ASP A 621 0.53 -13.45 18.39
CA ASP A 621 -0.44 -14.37 17.80
C ASP A 621 -1.87 -13.82 18.06
N PRO A 622 -2.65 -13.47 17.02
CA PRO A 622 -4.01 -13.02 17.21
C PRO A 622 -4.88 -14.01 17.99
N GLU A 623 -4.66 -15.31 17.84
CA GLU A 623 -5.46 -16.35 18.48
C GLU A 623 -5.34 -16.31 20.02
N GLU A 624 -4.15 -16.01 20.54
CA GLU A 624 -3.95 -15.81 21.99
C GLU A 624 -4.78 -14.62 22.52
N MET A 625 -4.93 -13.57 21.71
CA MET A 625 -5.73 -12.40 22.06
C MET A 625 -7.22 -12.70 22.00
N LEU A 626 -7.64 -13.48 20.99
CA LEU A 626 -9.04 -13.94 20.89
C LEU A 626 -9.43 -14.81 22.10
N ASP A 627 -8.55 -15.70 22.51
CA ASP A 627 -8.78 -16.57 23.68
C ASP A 627 -8.87 -15.79 25.00
N LYS A 628 -8.07 -14.73 25.13
CA LYS A 628 -7.97 -13.95 26.38
C LYS A 628 -9.01 -12.82 26.49
N TYR A 629 -9.39 -12.20 25.37
CA TYR A 629 -10.22 -11.00 25.37
C TYR A 629 -11.42 -11.05 24.40
N GLY A 630 -11.45 -12.00 23.49
CA GLY A 630 -12.47 -12.11 22.45
C GLY A 630 -12.15 -11.34 21.16
N ALA A 631 -12.92 -11.65 20.12
CA ALA A 631 -12.79 -11.05 18.80
C ALA A 631 -13.19 -9.56 18.81
N ASP A 632 -14.33 -9.24 19.39
CA ASP A 632 -14.84 -7.86 19.41
C ASP A 632 -13.94 -6.91 20.20
N THR A 633 -13.36 -7.36 21.31
CA THR A 633 -12.38 -6.57 22.06
C THR A 633 -11.11 -6.32 21.23
N THR A 634 -10.64 -7.34 20.54
CA THR A 634 -9.44 -7.25 19.70
C THR A 634 -9.67 -6.32 18.51
N ARG A 635 -10.81 -6.43 17.84
CA ARG A 635 -11.23 -5.54 16.75
C ARG A 635 -11.32 -4.08 17.21
N LEU A 636 -12.00 -3.85 18.35
CA LEU A 636 -12.17 -2.52 18.93
C LEU A 636 -10.81 -1.87 19.26
N PHE A 637 -9.91 -2.62 19.89
CA PHE A 637 -8.57 -2.12 20.21
C PHE A 637 -7.79 -1.74 18.95
N ILE A 638 -7.75 -2.62 17.94
CA ILE A 638 -7.02 -2.40 16.69
C ILE A 638 -7.52 -1.13 15.98
N MET A 639 -8.82 -0.87 16.00
CA MET A 639 -9.43 0.30 15.35
C MET A 639 -9.30 1.58 16.18
N PHE A 640 -9.20 1.45 17.51
CA PHE A 640 -9.09 2.59 18.41
C PHE A 640 -7.64 3.08 18.58
N ALA A 641 -6.65 2.19 18.57
CA ALA A 641 -5.27 2.50 18.95
C ALA A 641 -4.56 3.50 18.02
N ALA A 642 -4.88 3.48 16.72
CA ALA A 642 -4.29 4.41 15.76
C ALA A 642 -5.17 4.56 14.50
N PRO A 643 -5.12 5.72 13.80
CA PRO A 643 -5.68 5.83 12.45
C PRO A 643 -5.12 4.77 11.52
N PRO A 644 -5.88 4.29 10.52
CA PRO A 644 -5.44 3.19 9.63
C PRO A 644 -4.10 3.39 8.95
N GLU A 645 -3.79 4.59 8.48
CA GLU A 645 -2.55 4.91 7.78
C GLU A 645 -1.34 5.13 8.70
N LYS A 646 -1.55 5.26 10.01
CA LYS A 646 -0.49 5.45 10.99
C LYS A 646 0.00 4.11 11.54
N GLU A 647 1.22 4.09 12.01
CA GLU A 647 1.76 2.95 12.75
C GLU A 647 0.95 2.69 14.02
N LEU A 648 0.79 1.42 14.35
CA LEU A 648 0.11 0.97 15.57
C LEU A 648 1.15 0.34 16.49
N GLU A 649 1.40 0.98 17.62
CA GLU A 649 2.19 0.37 18.68
C GLU A 649 1.32 -0.57 19.52
N TRP A 650 1.71 -1.84 19.57
CA TRP A 650 0.97 -2.87 20.28
C TRP A 650 1.09 -2.70 21.79
N ASN A 651 -0.06 -2.68 22.48
CA ASN A 651 -0.13 -2.46 23.93
C ASN A 651 -1.23 -3.33 24.54
N GLU A 652 -0.87 -4.29 25.38
CA GLU A 652 -1.82 -5.15 26.08
C GLU A 652 -2.75 -4.40 27.07
N ASN A 653 -2.27 -3.30 27.66
CA ASN A 653 -3.11 -2.47 28.53
C ASN A 653 -4.27 -1.84 27.77
N GLY A 654 -4.06 -1.53 26.49
CA GLY A 654 -5.10 -1.04 25.60
C GLY A 654 -6.19 -2.07 25.33
N LEU A 655 -5.82 -3.34 25.13
CA LEU A 655 -6.77 -4.47 25.02
C LEU A 655 -7.62 -4.61 26.29
N ALA A 656 -6.99 -4.61 27.47
CA ALA A 656 -7.69 -4.65 28.73
C ALA A 656 -8.64 -3.43 28.91
N GLY A 657 -8.25 -2.26 28.39
CA GLY A 657 -9.08 -1.06 28.36
C GLY A 657 -10.33 -1.23 27.49
N ALA A 658 -10.16 -1.78 26.28
CA ALA A 658 -11.26 -2.09 25.37
C ALA A 658 -12.24 -3.10 25.96
N TYR A 659 -11.73 -4.16 26.60
CA TYR A 659 -12.56 -5.14 27.30
C TYR A 659 -13.39 -4.53 28.41
N ARG A 660 -12.77 -3.69 29.27
CA ARG A 660 -13.49 -2.97 30.34
C ARG A 660 -14.56 -2.04 29.79
N PHE A 661 -14.29 -1.40 28.65
CA PHE A 661 -15.28 -0.56 27.98
C PHE A 661 -16.50 -1.38 27.55
N LEU A 662 -16.31 -2.49 26.85
CA LEU A 662 -17.41 -3.37 26.43
C LEU A 662 -18.19 -3.92 27.62
N THR A 663 -17.51 -4.36 28.67
CA THR A 663 -18.15 -4.83 29.91
C THR A 663 -18.99 -3.74 30.56
N ARG A 664 -18.54 -2.48 30.55
CA ARG A 664 -19.31 -1.33 31.07
C ARG A 664 -20.55 -1.04 30.23
N VAL A 665 -20.43 -1.07 28.90
CA VAL A 665 -21.55 -0.89 27.97
C VAL A 665 -22.58 -2.02 28.15
N TRP A 666 -22.11 -3.25 28.24
CA TRP A 666 -22.93 -4.42 28.52
C TRP A 666 -23.79 -4.21 29.78
N ARG A 667 -23.13 -3.87 30.88
CA ARG A 667 -23.82 -3.63 32.16
C ARG A 667 -24.86 -2.51 32.06
N LEU A 668 -24.48 -1.37 31.46
CA LEU A 668 -25.40 -0.23 31.29
C LEU A 668 -26.69 -0.64 30.56
N ILE A 669 -26.56 -1.42 29.48
CA ILE A 669 -27.72 -1.83 28.68
C ILE A 669 -28.53 -2.90 29.39
N PHE A 670 -27.92 -3.91 29.99
CA PHE A 670 -28.64 -4.97 30.68
C PHE A 670 -29.36 -4.49 31.97
N GLU A 671 -28.81 -3.52 32.71
CA GLU A 671 -29.45 -2.88 33.85
C GLU A 671 -30.72 -2.12 33.46
N ASN A 672 -30.81 -1.66 32.21
CA ASN A 672 -31.92 -0.90 31.68
C ASN A 672 -32.77 -1.66 30.65
N SER A 673 -32.49 -2.94 30.41
CA SER A 673 -33.06 -3.72 29.30
C SER A 673 -34.59 -3.80 29.34
N GLU A 674 -35.17 -4.05 30.50
CA GLU A 674 -36.63 -4.10 30.66
C GLU A 674 -37.31 -2.76 30.35
N LEU A 675 -36.66 -1.67 30.71
CA LEU A 675 -37.15 -0.33 30.42
C LEU A 675 -37.09 -0.02 28.95
N VAL A 676 -35.99 -0.45 28.31
CA VAL A 676 -35.77 -0.26 26.86
C VAL A 676 -36.69 -1.13 26.00
N LYS A 677 -36.93 -2.39 26.39
CA LYS A 677 -37.84 -3.30 25.69
C LYS A 677 -39.28 -2.81 25.68
N ASN A 678 -39.71 -2.17 26.77
CA ASN A 678 -41.08 -1.67 26.96
C ASN A 678 -41.29 -0.24 26.44
N ALA A 679 -40.23 0.44 25.98
CA ALA A 679 -40.33 1.79 25.48
C ALA A 679 -40.70 1.79 23.97
N HIS A 680 -41.71 2.57 23.60
CA HIS A 680 -42.04 2.84 22.21
C HIS A 680 -41.15 3.96 21.67
N ASP A 681 -40.83 3.92 20.37
CA ASP A 681 -39.91 4.88 19.74
C ASP A 681 -40.55 6.24 19.38
N ASP A 682 -41.83 6.46 19.79
CA ASP A 682 -42.59 7.70 19.58
C ASP A 682 -42.23 8.79 20.61
N ILE A 683 -41.16 9.51 20.35
CA ILE A 683 -40.72 10.62 21.21
C ILE A 683 -41.60 11.86 20.96
N ASP A 684 -42.18 12.39 22.03
CA ASP A 684 -42.93 13.65 21.99
C ASP A 684 -41.98 14.83 22.29
N TYR A 685 -41.52 15.50 21.22
CA TYR A 685 -40.53 16.57 21.28
C TYR A 685 -41.00 17.82 22.04
N ASP A 686 -42.33 18.02 22.21
CA ASP A 686 -42.89 19.17 22.95
C ASP A 686 -42.84 18.93 24.47
N LYS A 687 -42.66 17.69 24.92
CA LYS A 687 -42.60 17.31 26.34
C LYS A 687 -41.20 16.99 26.86
N LEU A 688 -40.16 17.31 26.10
CA LEU A 688 -38.79 17.03 26.48
C LEU A 688 -38.33 17.95 27.63
N SER A 689 -37.75 17.35 28.65
CA SER A 689 -37.00 18.10 29.66
C SER A 689 -35.71 18.71 29.06
N LYS A 690 -35.05 19.56 29.81
CA LYS A 690 -33.75 20.14 29.37
C LYS A 690 -32.67 19.06 29.19
N GLU A 691 -32.66 18.11 30.12
CA GLU A 691 -31.72 16.98 30.11
C GLU A 691 -32.01 16.03 28.94
N ASP A 692 -33.27 15.79 28.59
CA ASP A 692 -33.69 15.03 27.44
C ASP A 692 -33.18 15.65 26.14
N LYS A 693 -33.38 16.96 25.98
CA LYS A 693 -32.89 17.71 24.83
C LYS A 693 -31.37 17.67 24.75
N ALA A 694 -30.66 17.82 25.85
CA ALA A 694 -29.19 17.76 25.88
C ALA A 694 -28.67 16.39 25.44
N LEU A 695 -29.26 15.29 25.87
CA LEU A 695 -28.87 13.95 25.45
C LEU A 695 -29.14 13.74 23.93
N LEU A 696 -30.29 14.16 23.43
CA LEU A 696 -30.63 14.07 22.01
C LEU A 696 -29.70 14.92 21.12
N ILE A 697 -29.31 16.12 21.56
CA ILE A 697 -28.32 16.96 20.88
C ILE A 697 -26.98 16.23 20.84
N LYS A 698 -26.51 15.70 21.99
CA LYS A 698 -25.26 14.96 22.04
C LYS A 698 -25.30 13.71 21.13
N LEU A 699 -26.41 12.99 21.08
CA LEU A 699 -26.63 11.87 20.17
C LEU A 699 -26.47 12.30 18.71
N ASN A 700 -27.18 13.35 18.27
CA ASN A 700 -27.12 13.81 16.88
C ASN A 700 -25.72 14.31 16.50
N GLN A 701 -25.06 15.06 17.38
CA GLN A 701 -23.66 15.45 17.20
C GLN A 701 -22.73 14.23 17.07
N THR A 702 -22.98 13.18 17.85
CA THR A 702 -22.18 11.94 17.80
C THR A 702 -22.43 11.18 16.50
N ILE A 703 -23.69 11.01 16.06
CA ILE A 703 -24.00 10.37 14.78
C ILE A 703 -23.29 11.09 13.64
N LYS A 704 -23.36 12.42 13.60
CA LYS A 704 -22.65 13.22 12.59
C LYS A 704 -21.14 12.99 12.66
N LYS A 705 -20.53 13.12 13.84
CA LYS A 705 -19.09 12.97 14.05
C LYS A 705 -18.59 11.57 13.66
N VAL A 706 -19.33 10.51 14.00
CA VAL A 706 -19.00 9.12 13.66
C VAL A 706 -19.11 8.89 12.16
N THR A 707 -20.19 9.39 11.53
CA THR A 707 -20.39 9.28 10.08
C THR A 707 -19.28 9.99 9.32
N ASP A 708 -18.99 11.25 9.66
CA ASP A 708 -17.92 12.03 9.03
C ASP A 708 -16.54 11.36 9.20
N ALA A 709 -16.25 10.80 10.39
CA ALA A 709 -15.00 10.12 10.67
C ALA A 709 -14.80 8.85 9.84
N ILE A 710 -15.88 8.10 9.58
CA ILE A 710 -15.81 6.89 8.75
C ILE A 710 -15.76 7.25 7.26
N GLU A 711 -16.61 8.16 6.77
CA GLU A 711 -16.74 8.44 5.34
C GLU A 711 -15.56 9.20 4.74
N ASN A 712 -15.05 10.22 5.46
CA ASN A 712 -14.08 11.12 4.85
C ASN A 712 -12.65 10.57 4.92
N ASN A 713 -12.23 10.03 6.07
CA ASN A 713 -10.83 9.71 6.28
C ASN A 713 -10.59 8.38 7.03
N TYR A 714 -11.63 7.56 7.25
CA TYR A 714 -11.53 6.32 8.04
C TYR A 714 -10.89 6.52 9.43
N HIS A 715 -11.18 7.66 10.08
CA HIS A 715 -10.69 7.95 11.44
C HIS A 715 -11.49 7.14 12.48
N PHE A 716 -11.34 5.82 12.46
CA PHE A 716 -12.08 4.90 13.32
C PHE A 716 -11.87 5.16 14.81
N ASN A 717 -10.67 5.55 15.20
CA ASN A 717 -10.35 5.96 16.56
C ASN A 717 -11.20 7.15 17.03
N THR A 718 -11.43 8.13 16.16
CA THR A 718 -12.32 9.28 16.43
C THR A 718 -13.78 8.84 16.54
N ALA A 719 -14.23 7.93 15.67
CA ALA A 719 -15.59 7.38 15.71
C ALA A 719 -15.84 6.60 17.01
N ILE A 720 -14.88 5.77 17.42
CA ILE A 720 -14.97 4.99 18.67
C ILE A 720 -14.95 5.94 19.89
N ALA A 721 -14.06 6.93 19.92
CA ALA A 721 -13.98 7.93 20.98
C ALA A 721 -15.29 8.71 21.14
N ALA A 722 -15.94 9.10 20.04
CA ALA A 722 -17.22 9.79 20.07
C ALA A 722 -18.33 8.91 20.68
N ASN A 723 -18.34 7.61 20.36
CA ASN A 723 -19.26 6.67 21.02
C ASN A 723 -18.96 6.52 22.52
N MET A 724 -17.67 6.48 22.91
CA MET A 724 -17.29 6.41 24.34
C MET A 724 -17.75 7.66 25.10
N GLU A 725 -17.63 8.85 24.52
CA GLU A 725 -18.14 10.10 25.08
C GLU A 725 -19.66 10.04 25.26
N LEU A 726 -20.40 9.62 24.23
CA LEU A 726 -21.87 9.51 24.30
C LEU A 726 -22.31 8.51 25.37
N ILE A 727 -21.63 7.38 25.51
CA ILE A 727 -21.93 6.39 26.55
C ILE A 727 -21.74 6.98 27.98
N ASN A 728 -20.71 7.83 28.18
CA ASN A 728 -20.53 8.53 29.44
C ASN A 728 -21.71 9.49 29.75
N GLU A 729 -22.21 10.21 28.73
CA GLU A 729 -23.40 11.07 28.89
C GLU A 729 -24.64 10.26 29.17
N VAL A 730 -24.85 9.13 28.47
CA VAL A 730 -25.98 8.21 28.77
C VAL A 730 -25.89 7.71 30.21
N GLN A 731 -24.71 7.33 30.70
CA GLN A 731 -24.54 6.87 32.09
C GLN A 731 -24.85 7.97 33.11
N SER A 732 -24.41 9.20 32.82
CA SER A 732 -24.77 10.37 33.65
C SER A 732 -26.27 10.65 33.63
N TYR A 733 -26.88 10.58 32.44
CA TYR A 733 -28.33 10.76 32.27
C TYR A 733 -29.13 9.72 33.06
N VAL A 734 -28.79 8.43 32.94
CA VAL A 734 -29.46 7.34 33.71
C VAL A 734 -29.31 7.56 35.22
N THR A 735 -28.16 8.02 35.68
CA THR A 735 -27.88 8.16 37.12
C THR A 735 -28.56 9.38 37.73
N ASN A 736 -28.63 10.50 37.01
CA ASN A 736 -28.93 11.80 37.59
C ASN A 736 -30.20 12.49 37.04
N SER A 737 -30.69 12.07 35.86
CA SER A 737 -31.60 12.94 35.06
C SER A 737 -32.85 12.23 34.51
N MET A 738 -33.04 10.94 34.78
CA MET A 738 -34.21 10.17 34.28
C MET A 738 -35.48 10.48 35.11
N SER A 739 -35.99 11.70 35.00
CA SER A 739 -37.20 12.12 35.75
C SER A 739 -38.40 12.46 34.87
N SER A 740 -38.21 12.60 33.55
CA SER A 740 -39.27 12.94 32.61
C SER A 740 -40.08 11.70 32.19
N GLU A 741 -41.31 11.90 31.74
CA GLU A 741 -42.15 10.87 31.14
C GLU A 741 -41.53 10.30 29.83
N GLN A 742 -40.73 11.11 29.12
CA GLN A 742 -40.07 10.75 27.86
C GLN A 742 -38.74 10.02 28.09
N ALA A 743 -38.15 10.08 29.29
CA ALA A 743 -36.81 9.56 29.55
C ALA A 743 -36.57 8.09 29.12
N PRO A 744 -37.50 7.13 29.37
CA PRO A 744 -37.36 5.77 28.92
C PRO A 744 -37.26 5.63 27.40
N LYS A 745 -38.07 6.41 26.67
CA LYS A 745 -38.09 6.39 25.21
C LYS A 745 -36.79 6.94 24.62
N ILE A 746 -36.31 8.05 25.20
CA ILE A 746 -35.04 8.68 24.78
C ILE A 746 -33.87 7.78 25.08
N LEU A 747 -33.87 7.09 26.23
CA LEU A 747 -32.83 6.11 26.55
C LEU A 747 -32.83 4.97 25.54
N ALA A 748 -34.00 4.37 25.28
CA ALA A 748 -34.15 3.29 24.31
C ALA A 748 -33.66 3.70 22.92
N TYR A 749 -34.13 4.85 22.43
CA TYR A 749 -33.72 5.40 21.14
C TYR A 749 -32.21 5.62 21.09
N THR A 750 -31.62 6.23 22.10
CA THR A 750 -30.20 6.52 22.17
C THR A 750 -29.34 5.25 22.18
N LEU A 751 -29.72 4.25 22.99
CA LEU A 751 -28.99 2.97 23.07
C LEU A 751 -29.04 2.18 21.76
N LYS A 752 -30.21 2.14 21.09
CA LYS A 752 -30.33 1.52 19.76
C LYS A 752 -29.41 2.20 18.73
N LYS A 753 -29.34 3.55 18.73
CA LYS A 753 -28.43 4.29 17.82
C LYS A 753 -26.95 4.04 18.14
N ILE A 754 -26.57 3.91 19.40
CA ILE A 754 -25.23 3.53 19.82
C ILE A 754 -24.87 2.14 19.29
N LEU A 755 -25.76 1.15 19.41
CA LEU A 755 -25.53 -0.20 18.89
C LEU A 755 -25.30 -0.18 17.37
N LEU A 756 -26.11 0.57 16.62
CA LEU A 756 -25.94 0.74 15.18
C LEU A 756 -24.55 1.32 14.85
N MET A 757 -24.12 2.37 15.57
CA MET A 757 -22.80 2.99 15.34
C MET A 757 -21.62 2.12 15.76
N LEU A 758 -21.78 1.25 16.75
CA LEU A 758 -20.73 0.34 17.23
C LEU A 758 -20.67 -0.97 16.45
N SER A 759 -21.76 -1.39 15.82
CA SER A 759 -21.86 -2.72 15.16
C SER A 759 -20.78 -3.00 14.10
N PRO A 760 -20.26 -2.04 13.32
CA PRO A 760 -19.15 -2.34 12.41
C PRO A 760 -17.86 -2.74 13.15
N PHE A 761 -17.66 -2.23 14.36
CA PHE A 761 -16.46 -2.46 15.17
C PHE A 761 -16.55 -3.73 16.01
N VAL A 762 -17.71 -3.96 16.66
CA VAL A 762 -17.96 -5.04 17.63
C VAL A 762 -19.26 -5.79 17.31
N PRO A 763 -19.27 -6.50 16.16
CA PRO A 763 -20.51 -7.04 15.60
C PRO A 763 -21.19 -8.11 16.46
N HIS A 764 -20.45 -9.03 17.09
CA HIS A 764 -21.04 -10.10 17.89
C HIS A 764 -21.71 -9.53 19.15
N PHE A 765 -21.02 -8.60 19.81
CA PHE A 765 -21.51 -7.87 20.98
C PHE A 765 -22.81 -7.13 20.67
N CYS A 766 -22.85 -6.43 19.54
CA CYS A 766 -24.01 -5.63 19.16
C CYS A 766 -25.20 -6.51 18.73
N ASP A 767 -24.98 -7.56 17.95
CA ASP A 767 -26.05 -8.48 17.56
C ASP A 767 -26.66 -9.21 18.77
N GLU A 768 -25.83 -9.59 19.79
CA GLU A 768 -26.33 -10.20 21.01
C GLU A 768 -27.23 -9.26 21.82
N ILE A 769 -26.82 -8.02 21.97
CA ILE A 769 -27.64 -7.03 22.69
C ILE A 769 -28.90 -6.70 21.88
N TRP A 770 -28.81 -6.63 20.55
CA TRP A 770 -29.96 -6.36 19.68
C TRP A 770 -31.07 -7.41 19.86
N GLU A 771 -30.67 -8.69 19.84
CA GLU A 771 -31.60 -9.81 20.14
C GLU A 771 -32.16 -9.75 21.58
N GLU A 772 -31.32 -9.42 22.57
CA GLU A 772 -31.73 -9.28 23.95
C GLU A 772 -32.74 -8.14 24.14
N LEU A 773 -32.64 -7.05 23.40
CA LEU A 773 -33.60 -5.95 23.43
C LEU A 773 -34.92 -6.28 22.71
N GLY A 774 -35.06 -7.50 22.17
CA GLY A 774 -36.29 -7.97 21.52
C GLY A 774 -36.38 -7.60 20.04
N GLU A 775 -35.31 -7.03 19.48
CA GLU A 775 -35.22 -6.74 18.05
C GLU A 775 -34.92 -7.99 17.26
N THR A 776 -35.32 -7.99 15.99
CA THR A 776 -35.16 -9.14 15.08
C THR A 776 -34.19 -8.83 13.96
N GLY A 777 -33.57 -9.89 13.39
CA GLY A 777 -32.65 -9.75 12.27
C GLY A 777 -31.21 -9.49 12.71
N TYR A 778 -30.44 -8.90 11.83
CA TYR A 778 -29.00 -8.62 12.00
C TYR A 778 -28.74 -7.12 11.87
N LEU A 779 -27.99 -6.54 12.79
CA LEU A 779 -27.72 -5.10 12.83
C LEU A 779 -27.14 -4.52 11.53
N PHE A 780 -26.29 -5.28 10.84
CA PHE A 780 -25.71 -4.79 9.58
C PHE A 780 -26.71 -4.71 8.41
N ASN A 781 -27.92 -5.26 8.56
CA ASN A 781 -29.06 -5.07 7.62
C ASN A 781 -29.91 -3.86 7.98
N GLU A 782 -29.71 -3.30 9.17
CA GLU A 782 -30.36 -2.07 9.59
C GLU A 782 -29.75 -0.85 8.90
N LYS A 783 -30.55 0.22 8.77
CA LYS A 783 -30.06 1.47 8.20
C LYS A 783 -29.10 2.17 9.17
N TRP A 784 -28.02 2.70 8.63
CA TRP A 784 -27.14 3.59 9.36
C TRP A 784 -27.92 4.79 9.92
N PRO A 785 -27.71 5.19 11.20
CA PRO A 785 -28.48 6.26 11.79
C PRO A 785 -28.19 7.61 11.12
N GLU A 786 -29.26 8.35 10.85
CA GLU A 786 -29.20 9.73 10.36
C GLU A 786 -29.29 10.69 11.53
N TYR A 787 -28.68 11.85 11.41
CA TYR A 787 -28.77 12.93 12.37
C TYR A 787 -29.75 14.01 11.90
N ASP A 788 -30.43 14.63 12.84
CA ASP A 788 -31.26 15.82 12.55
C ASP A 788 -30.40 17.07 12.71
N GLU A 789 -30.28 17.86 11.64
CA GLU A 789 -29.49 19.11 11.63
C GLU A 789 -30.00 20.12 12.65
N LYS A 790 -31.33 20.15 12.93
CA LYS A 790 -31.91 21.04 13.94
C LYS A 790 -31.49 20.67 15.34
N MET A 791 -31.10 19.41 15.58
CA MET A 791 -30.67 18.88 16.86
C MET A 791 -29.14 18.88 17.03
N LEU A 792 -28.39 19.58 16.17
CA LEU A 792 -26.93 19.70 16.30
C LEU A 792 -26.49 20.79 17.27
N SER A 793 -27.35 21.74 17.58
CA SER A 793 -27.05 22.81 18.51
C SER A 793 -28.24 23.05 19.44
N SER A 794 -27.96 23.43 20.67
CA SER A 794 -28.99 23.96 21.58
C SER A 794 -29.47 25.32 21.07
N ASP A 795 -30.78 25.57 21.18
CA ASP A 795 -31.32 26.92 21.01
C ASP A 795 -30.82 27.84 22.10
N GLU A 796 -30.29 27.31 23.21
CA GLU A 796 -29.70 28.03 24.33
C GLU A 796 -28.17 27.89 24.33
N VAL A 797 -27.49 28.96 24.71
CA VAL A 797 -26.05 29.02 24.92
C VAL A 797 -25.70 29.47 26.32
N THR A 798 -24.67 28.86 26.90
CA THR A 798 -24.15 29.31 28.20
C THR A 798 -23.15 30.43 27.97
N ILE A 799 -23.50 31.62 28.51
CA ILE A 799 -22.64 32.80 28.48
C ILE A 799 -21.89 32.92 29.80
N ALA A 800 -20.56 32.90 29.73
CA ALA A 800 -19.72 33.19 30.89
C ALA A 800 -19.67 34.66 31.16
N VAL A 801 -19.80 35.09 32.43
CA VAL A 801 -19.69 36.51 32.82
C VAL A 801 -18.40 36.73 33.57
N GLN A 802 -17.63 37.67 33.07
CA GLN A 802 -16.37 38.09 33.67
C GLN A 802 -16.52 39.51 34.26
N VAL A 803 -15.84 39.76 35.38
CA VAL A 803 -15.59 41.09 35.92
C VAL A 803 -14.09 41.32 35.93
N ASN A 804 -13.63 42.31 35.17
CA ASN A 804 -12.21 42.60 34.93
C ASN A 804 -11.40 41.34 34.52
N GLY A 805 -11.96 40.57 33.58
CA GLY A 805 -11.31 39.37 33.02
C GLY A 805 -11.36 38.11 33.88
N LYS A 806 -11.95 38.13 35.07
CA LYS A 806 -12.14 36.96 35.95
C LYS A 806 -13.61 36.51 35.93
N ILE A 807 -13.83 35.18 35.60
CA ILE A 807 -15.18 34.61 35.58
C ILE A 807 -15.81 34.73 36.97
N ARG A 808 -17.04 35.26 37.02
CA ARG A 808 -17.81 35.46 38.23
C ARG A 808 -19.20 34.80 38.23
N GLY A 809 -19.64 34.36 37.05
CA GLY A 809 -20.89 33.65 36.88
C GLY A 809 -21.06 33.15 35.47
N SER A 810 -22.15 32.45 35.23
CA SER A 810 -22.64 32.09 33.89
C SER A 810 -24.16 32.03 33.91
N PHE A 811 -24.76 32.19 32.76
CA PHE A 811 -26.20 32.01 32.56
C PHE A 811 -26.48 31.45 31.19
N GLU A 812 -27.61 30.82 31.02
CA GLU A 812 -28.12 30.29 29.77
C GLU A 812 -29.12 31.27 29.18
N ILE A 813 -29.03 31.45 27.86
CA ILE A 813 -29.90 32.33 27.09
C ILE A 813 -30.04 31.82 25.66
N GLU A 814 -31.14 32.18 25.01
CA GLU A 814 -31.32 31.83 23.59
C GLU A 814 -30.12 32.23 22.74
N LYS A 815 -29.74 31.37 21.84
CA LYS A 815 -28.67 31.63 20.88
C LYS A 815 -29.06 32.86 20.02
N ASP A 816 -28.09 33.71 19.76
CA ASP A 816 -28.27 34.98 19.02
C ASP A 816 -29.26 35.94 19.67
N CYS A 817 -29.52 35.79 20.98
CA CYS A 817 -30.34 36.73 21.75
C CYS A 817 -29.81 38.17 21.65
N ASP A 818 -30.72 39.14 21.71
CA ASP A 818 -30.40 40.55 21.64
C ASP A 818 -29.35 40.95 22.69
N LYS A 819 -28.35 41.70 22.23
CA LYS A 819 -27.21 42.14 23.05
C LYS A 819 -27.64 42.82 24.34
N ALA A 820 -28.71 43.66 24.31
CA ALA A 820 -29.18 44.36 25.44
C ALA A 820 -29.78 43.45 26.52
N ILE A 821 -30.44 42.36 26.08
CA ILE A 821 -30.97 41.35 26.99
C ILE A 821 -29.81 40.56 27.63
N VAL A 822 -28.79 40.21 26.85
CA VAL A 822 -27.57 39.51 27.34
C VAL A 822 -26.82 40.35 28.37
N GLU A 823 -26.66 41.66 28.08
CA GLU A 823 -26.03 42.60 29.04
C GLU A 823 -26.83 42.75 30.34
N LYS A 824 -28.15 42.88 30.23
CA LYS A 824 -29.02 42.99 31.36
C LYS A 824 -28.96 41.77 32.27
N THR A 825 -29.12 40.60 31.68
CA THR A 825 -29.07 39.33 32.42
C THR A 825 -27.72 39.11 33.10
N ALA A 826 -26.62 39.48 32.45
CA ALA A 826 -25.29 39.38 33.04
C ALA A 826 -25.10 40.28 34.26
N LEU A 827 -25.66 41.50 34.23
CA LEU A 827 -25.58 42.46 35.33
C LEU A 827 -26.46 42.10 36.52
N GLU A 828 -27.56 41.38 36.29
CA GLU A 828 -28.53 40.95 37.31
C GLU A 828 -28.13 39.65 38.02
N LEU A 829 -27.07 38.97 37.59
CA LEU A 829 -26.59 37.71 38.21
C LEU A 829 -26.14 37.96 39.67
N PRO A 830 -26.67 37.22 40.67
CA PRO A 830 -26.34 37.45 42.08
C PRO A 830 -24.84 37.38 42.41
N ASN A 831 -24.13 36.49 41.74
CA ASN A 831 -22.67 36.32 41.91
C ASN A 831 -21.87 37.46 41.24
N VAL A 832 -22.39 38.07 40.18
CA VAL A 832 -21.76 39.18 39.49
C VAL A 832 -22.06 40.47 40.25
N THR A 833 -23.28 40.69 40.66
CA THR A 833 -23.73 41.92 41.39
C THR A 833 -22.87 42.18 42.63
N LYS A 834 -22.50 41.14 43.40
CA LYS A 834 -21.60 41.26 44.57
C LYS A 834 -20.23 41.86 44.21
N HIS A 835 -19.77 41.71 42.97
CA HIS A 835 -18.51 42.27 42.50
C HIS A 835 -18.65 43.64 41.81
N LEU A 836 -19.88 44.12 41.67
CA LEU A 836 -20.19 45.45 41.12
C LEU A 836 -20.52 46.44 42.26
N GLU A 837 -20.78 46.00 43.48
CA GLU A 837 -21.03 46.86 44.64
C GLU A 837 -19.85 47.79 44.94
N GLY A 838 -20.06 49.10 44.97
CA GLY A 838 -19.02 50.11 45.18
C GLY A 838 -18.10 50.34 43.99
N MET A 839 -18.47 49.84 42.79
CA MET A 839 -17.71 49.98 41.56
C MET A 839 -18.49 50.76 40.51
N ASN A 840 -17.79 51.54 39.70
CA ASN A 840 -18.33 52.16 38.50
C ASN A 840 -18.09 51.26 37.27
N ILE A 841 -19.16 50.92 36.54
CA ILE A 841 -19.06 50.17 35.29
C ILE A 841 -18.50 51.12 34.22
N VAL A 842 -17.33 50.78 33.67
CA VAL A 842 -16.67 51.54 32.63
C VAL A 842 -17.17 51.09 31.26
N LYS A 843 -17.32 49.78 31.06
CA LYS A 843 -17.74 49.21 29.79
C LYS A 843 -18.23 47.77 30.00
N VAL A 844 -19.27 47.38 29.24
CA VAL A 844 -19.69 45.99 29.09
C VAL A 844 -19.34 45.56 27.67
N ILE A 845 -18.59 44.47 27.56
CA ILE A 845 -18.16 43.88 26.31
C ILE A 845 -18.87 42.56 26.16
N VAL A 846 -19.77 42.43 25.19
CA VAL A 846 -20.48 41.21 24.85
C VAL A 846 -19.84 40.61 23.61
N ILE A 847 -19.39 39.37 23.72
CA ILE A 847 -19.03 38.51 22.57
C ILE A 847 -20.22 37.55 22.40
N PRO A 848 -20.98 37.68 21.30
CA PRO A 848 -22.19 36.92 21.05
C PRO A 848 -21.98 35.42 21.32
N ASN A 849 -22.94 34.80 21.95
CA ASN A 849 -22.99 33.33 22.24
C ASN A 849 -21.80 32.77 23.04
N ARG A 850 -21.00 33.68 23.72
CA ARG A 850 -19.78 33.20 24.35
C ARG A 850 -19.48 33.79 25.71
N ILE A 851 -19.39 35.11 25.80
CA ILE A 851 -18.91 35.74 27.03
C ILE A 851 -19.38 37.20 27.17
N VAL A 852 -19.65 37.63 28.39
CA VAL A 852 -19.80 39.01 28.76
C VAL A 852 -18.66 39.42 29.69
N ASN A 853 -17.89 40.42 29.37
CA ASN A 853 -16.85 40.98 30.24
C ASN A 853 -17.23 42.40 30.71
N ILE A 854 -17.45 42.54 32.00
CA ILE A 854 -17.83 43.81 32.67
C ILE A 854 -16.52 44.43 33.19
N VAL A 855 -16.16 45.54 32.66
CA VAL A 855 -14.98 46.28 33.09
C VAL A 855 -15.43 47.33 34.13
N VAL A 856 -14.89 47.24 35.34
CA VAL A 856 -15.21 48.11 36.45
C VAL A 856 -13.99 48.79 37.05
N LYS A 857 -14.16 49.95 37.67
CA LYS A 857 -13.17 50.67 38.50
C LYS A 857 -13.81 51.08 39.85
N PRO A 858 -13.02 51.23 40.93
CA PRO A 858 -13.52 51.75 42.21
C PRO A 858 -14.20 53.12 42.01
N GLN A 859 -15.24 53.41 42.81
CA GLN A 859 -15.92 54.69 42.81
C GLN A 859 -15.00 55.79 43.24
#